data_1ce0ea246228abf8aaa75aa47a7699e5
#
_entry.id   1ce0ea246228abf8aaa75aa47a7699e5
#
_cell.length_a   1.000
_cell.length_b   1.000
_cell.length_c   1.000
_cell.angle_alpha   90.00
_cell.angle_beta   90.00
_cell.angle_gamma   90.00
#
_symmetry.space_group_name_H-M   'P 1'
#
loop_
_entity.id
_entity.type
_entity.pdbx_description
1 polymer ?
#
loop_
_entity_poly.entity_id
_entity_poly.type
_entity_poly.pdbx_seq_one_letter_code
_entity_poly.pdbx_strand_id
1 'polypeptide(L)'
;MLKGIYFMGWQRDMWNYHPSLPMKNMQMVEDIVDMHGNMLIWSCLGSGAIGLPYMDKEANENIPPRMRLYGYMNDREFCEECKKRGIKVFSVLWKAQLWEFGAEFNEDETELLSLNILRNASTNHKYVGMSELSMNKYPHIFDPIEKYFPDGLLNYKGEKVSDFLQEFKAVSLEGRNILSAWLMAPKHDHKCYTPCCCKDSYLAYMKRDVKMMIDAGAGGLHIDEYDTQKHALHNAGCFCPECMHKFNLYLKKNAIPLPEDASTENFNYRQYLLSKGYKDENLLAFNGNDRWKIPLYRDFVNMQIDSIEWVVREVSTYAKEYARETRGEENFPVTANLFQCFPIAWKCKKYLDLLAGEKTDISLRQDGWYKYAFGWLNGKESCFVEDPNQYVRDMIVDIKNGINDRCILFLLEPIAHGFHIAFPYGSWLQNQVKDAFWPDLRMVKELGNWLDENTRLFPKKPEADIAVIYDLKSAYENLWTEPSKKQTTTYNRVQKIDLTGVEELGTQGAFSSDGAFEAFFGLVQKLSDRKVLYNVIYESPDEPLKLENIKNYKSIVVADAFLMDDQTTQVLNSYAELGGEIIGYSRWSQGLQLSKQYLLDEEEKLIDYLQEKEARICFDKNPAYGVALHDAGTAHVLHIVNYNYNKETHKIDPILQIRMQIQFEVEDINICTFPENPEIYVRQQGQEIIIENAGIYTVVEMKK
;
A
#
# COMPACT_ATOMS: atom_id res chain seq x y z
N MET A 1 20.70 -1.30 0.39
CA MET A 1 19.33 -1.81 0.15
C MET A 1 18.61 -1.87 1.48
N LEU A 2 17.34 -1.44 1.55
CA LEU A 2 16.51 -1.72 2.71
C LEU A 2 16.09 -3.19 2.68
N LYS A 3 16.25 -3.86 3.80
CA LYS A 3 15.80 -5.22 4.02
C LYS A 3 14.87 -5.17 5.22
N GLY A 4 13.57 -5.23 4.94
CA GLY A 4 12.55 -4.95 5.90
C GLY A 4 11.73 -6.16 6.26
N ILE A 5 11.26 -6.16 7.48
CA ILE A 5 10.09 -6.91 7.88
C ILE A 5 8.92 -5.94 7.84
N TYR A 6 7.97 -6.29 7.02
CA TYR A 6 6.74 -5.57 6.93
C TYR A 6 5.73 -6.26 7.82
N PHE A 7 5.24 -5.56 8.79
CA PHE A 7 4.07 -5.89 9.53
C PHE A 7 4.15 -7.18 10.34
N MET A 8 4.38 -7.01 11.59
CA MET A 8 4.29 -8.14 12.47
C MET A 8 2.85 -8.41 12.86
N GLY A 9 2.45 -9.63 12.60
CA GLY A 9 1.16 -10.09 13.06
C GLY A 9 1.12 -10.36 14.55
N TRP A 10 -0.03 -10.63 14.97
CA TRP A 10 -0.55 -10.75 16.30
C TRP A 10 -0.33 -12.15 16.85
N GLN A 11 0.89 -12.49 17.25
CA GLN A 11 1.19 -13.83 17.75
C GLN A 11 1.06 -13.90 19.27
N ARG A 12 0.22 -14.79 19.74
CA ARG A 12 -0.11 -14.94 21.15
C ARG A 12 1.12 -15.15 22.03
N ASP A 13 2.04 -15.99 21.61
CA ASP A 13 3.19 -16.36 22.42
C ASP A 13 4.29 -15.31 22.49
N MET A 14 4.29 -14.35 21.56
CA MET A 14 5.23 -13.23 21.57
C MET A 14 4.87 -12.14 22.57
N TRP A 15 3.65 -12.13 23.03
CA TRP A 15 3.09 -11.08 23.86
C TRP A 15 3.05 -11.39 25.36
N ASN A 16 3.26 -12.63 25.73
CA ASN A 16 3.34 -12.99 27.14
C ASN A 16 4.68 -12.59 27.70
N TYR A 17 4.75 -11.43 28.31
CA TYR A 17 5.91 -10.92 28.99
C TYR A 17 5.72 -11.01 30.51
N HIS A 18 6.76 -11.41 31.19
CA HIS A 18 6.88 -11.29 32.64
C HIS A 18 8.13 -10.48 32.95
N PRO A 19 8.10 -9.50 33.89
CA PRO A 19 9.25 -8.61 34.13
C PRO A 19 10.53 -9.30 34.53
N SER A 20 10.45 -10.55 35.06
CA SER A 20 11.61 -11.35 35.41
C SER A 20 12.16 -12.21 34.28
N LEU A 21 11.52 -12.15 33.08
CA LEU A 21 11.93 -12.88 31.89
C LEU A 21 12.37 -11.90 30.80
N PRO A 22 13.28 -12.30 29.89
CA PRO A 22 13.58 -11.53 28.70
C PRO A 22 12.30 -11.22 27.88
N MET A 23 12.26 -10.06 27.26
CA MET A 23 11.16 -9.72 26.34
C MET A 23 11.07 -10.78 25.23
N LYS A 24 9.89 -11.34 25.01
CA LYS A 24 9.71 -12.39 23.98
C LYS A 24 9.89 -11.88 22.55
N ASN A 25 9.59 -10.61 22.30
CA ASN A 25 9.84 -9.99 21.01
C ASN A 25 11.34 -9.80 20.69
N MET A 26 12.24 -10.05 21.63
CA MET A 26 13.67 -10.06 21.36
C MET A 26 14.09 -11.15 20.38
N GLN A 27 13.41 -12.29 20.34
CA GLN A 27 13.67 -13.30 19.31
C GLN A 27 13.48 -12.75 17.92
N MET A 28 12.43 -11.96 17.70
CA MET A 28 12.20 -11.28 16.42
C MET A 28 13.35 -10.32 16.07
N VAL A 29 13.89 -9.60 17.06
CA VAL A 29 15.04 -8.72 16.82
C VAL A 29 16.27 -9.53 16.37
N GLU A 30 16.53 -10.67 17.00
CA GLU A 30 17.62 -11.57 16.59
C GLU A 30 17.36 -12.14 15.18
N ASP A 31 16.13 -12.55 14.88
CA ASP A 31 15.76 -13.03 13.55
C ASP A 31 15.99 -11.97 12.48
N ILE A 32 15.62 -10.70 12.77
CA ILE A 32 15.87 -9.57 11.84
C ILE A 32 17.37 -9.35 11.62
N VAL A 33 18.16 -9.41 12.68
CA VAL A 33 19.63 -9.31 12.59
C VAL A 33 20.20 -10.44 11.75
N ASP A 34 19.76 -11.65 11.99
CA ASP A 34 20.19 -12.85 11.25
C ASP A 34 19.84 -12.78 9.75
N MET A 35 18.76 -12.10 9.40
CA MET A 35 18.36 -11.84 8.02
C MET A 35 19.06 -10.63 7.39
N HIS A 36 19.98 -10.00 8.12
CA HIS A 36 20.58 -8.71 7.73
C HIS A 36 19.56 -7.58 7.54
N GLY A 37 18.43 -7.67 8.26
CA GLY A 37 17.36 -6.69 8.22
C GLY A 37 17.73 -5.39 8.92
N ASN A 38 17.23 -4.28 8.40
CA ASN A 38 17.50 -2.93 8.93
C ASN A 38 16.23 -2.08 9.09
N MET A 39 15.08 -2.64 8.84
CA MET A 39 13.79 -1.98 8.95
C MET A 39 12.74 -2.92 9.52
N LEU A 40 11.89 -2.40 10.39
CA LEU A 40 10.73 -3.10 10.92
C LEU A 40 9.52 -2.19 10.91
N ILE A 41 8.46 -2.57 10.23
CA ILE A 41 7.16 -1.94 10.36
C ILE A 41 6.40 -2.70 11.45
N TRP A 42 6.20 -2.03 12.60
CA TRP A 42 5.74 -2.65 13.83
C TRP A 42 4.36 -2.18 14.24
N SER A 43 3.38 -3.05 14.17
CA SER A 43 1.97 -2.72 14.41
C SER A 43 1.56 -2.55 15.87
N CYS A 44 2.45 -2.82 16.79
CA CYS A 44 2.08 -2.92 18.19
C CYS A 44 2.69 -1.86 19.10
N LEU A 45 3.48 -0.95 18.55
CA LEU A 45 3.95 0.19 19.29
C LEU A 45 2.77 1.13 19.57
N GLY A 46 2.69 1.65 20.77
CA GLY A 46 1.63 2.59 21.13
C GLY A 46 0.26 1.96 21.33
N SER A 47 0.17 0.84 22.04
CA SER A 47 -1.10 0.16 22.31
C SER A 47 -1.87 -0.35 21.08
N GLY A 48 -1.22 -0.42 19.94
CA GLY A 48 -1.77 -1.11 18.77
C GLY A 48 -2.97 -0.42 18.14
N ALA A 49 -3.88 -1.22 17.62
CA ALA A 49 -4.97 -0.78 16.74
C ALA A 49 -6.00 0.17 17.36
N ILE A 50 -5.99 0.40 18.66
CA ILE A 50 -6.95 1.29 19.29
C ILE A 50 -6.41 2.71 19.43
N GLY A 51 -5.10 2.91 19.25
CA GLY A 51 -4.48 4.19 19.55
C GLY A 51 -4.73 4.59 20.99
N LEU A 52 -4.64 3.62 21.89
CA LEU A 52 -4.82 3.88 23.32
C LEU A 52 -3.72 4.77 23.84
N PRO A 53 -4.06 5.59 24.81
CA PRO A 53 -3.07 6.26 25.60
C PRO A 53 -2.10 5.23 26.19
N TYR A 54 -0.79 5.44 26.01
CA TYR A 54 0.17 4.73 26.81
C TYR A 54 -0.06 5.02 28.28
N MET A 55 0.09 4.00 29.08
CA MET A 55 0.35 4.23 30.48
C MET A 55 1.73 4.90 30.61
N ASP A 56 1.79 6.05 31.21
CA ASP A 56 3.06 6.71 31.39
C ASP A 56 3.97 5.95 32.39
N LYS A 57 5.19 6.46 32.56
CA LYS A 57 6.18 5.80 33.42
C LYS A 57 5.70 5.61 34.86
N GLU A 58 5.02 6.62 35.42
CA GLU A 58 4.55 6.56 36.80
C GLU A 58 3.41 5.55 36.97
N ALA A 59 2.45 5.55 36.05
CA ALA A 59 1.40 4.55 36.03
C ALA A 59 1.95 3.12 35.85
N ASN A 60 2.95 2.95 34.99
CA ASN A 60 3.61 1.67 34.80
C ASN A 60 4.34 1.17 36.06
N GLU A 61 4.93 2.04 36.86
CA GLU A 61 5.61 1.65 38.09
C GLU A 61 4.65 1.12 39.16
N ASN A 62 3.40 1.59 39.14
CA ASN A 62 2.38 1.24 40.13
C ASN A 62 1.48 0.07 39.67
N ILE A 63 1.57 -0.35 38.44
CA ILE A 63 0.74 -1.43 37.89
C ILE A 63 1.41 -2.81 38.16
N PRO A 64 0.62 -3.86 38.40
CA PRO A 64 1.16 -5.20 38.52
C PRO A 64 2.09 -5.55 37.35
N PRO A 65 3.20 -6.25 37.60
CA PRO A 65 4.21 -6.52 36.58
C PRO A 65 3.69 -7.05 35.27
N ARG A 66 2.69 -7.90 35.28
CA ARG A 66 2.09 -8.45 34.05
C ARG A 66 1.28 -7.42 33.23
N MET A 67 0.87 -6.31 33.86
CA MET A 67 0.20 -5.20 33.18
C MET A 67 1.18 -4.21 32.51
N ARG A 68 2.46 -4.29 32.85
CA ARG A 68 3.50 -3.45 32.24
C ARG A 68 3.91 -3.89 30.83
N LEU A 69 3.35 -5.00 30.38
CA LEU A 69 3.69 -5.67 29.15
C LEU A 69 3.68 -4.76 27.92
N TYR A 70 2.74 -3.86 27.87
CA TYR A 70 2.49 -2.97 26.74
C TYR A 70 2.63 -1.49 27.09
N GLY A 71 3.24 -1.27 28.24
CA GLY A 71 3.52 0.09 28.64
C GLY A 71 4.63 0.72 27.82
N TYR A 72 4.65 2.01 27.85
CA TYR A 72 5.66 2.87 27.26
C TYR A 72 7.12 2.39 27.51
N MET A 73 7.42 1.84 28.67
CA MET A 73 8.76 1.35 28.98
C MET A 73 9.15 0.14 28.13
N ASN A 74 8.24 -0.78 27.90
CA ASN A 74 8.53 -1.96 27.05
C ASN A 74 8.75 -1.55 25.60
N ASP A 75 7.94 -0.66 25.09
CA ASP A 75 8.09 -0.14 23.73
C ASP A 75 9.42 0.61 23.59
N ARG A 76 9.78 1.38 24.60
CA ARG A 76 11.05 2.10 24.62
C ARG A 76 12.26 1.16 24.65
N GLU A 77 12.25 0.17 25.52
CA GLU A 77 13.30 -0.84 25.57
C GLU A 77 13.44 -1.60 24.25
N PHE A 78 12.32 -1.97 23.64
CA PHE A 78 12.30 -2.62 22.35
C PHE A 78 12.89 -1.74 21.23
N CYS A 79 12.46 -0.49 21.14
CA CYS A 79 12.98 0.46 20.16
C CYS A 79 14.49 0.72 20.37
N GLU A 80 14.94 0.83 21.62
CA GLU A 80 16.36 1.00 21.95
C GLU A 80 17.18 -0.22 21.54
N GLU A 81 16.69 -1.44 21.75
CA GLU A 81 17.37 -2.65 21.32
C GLU A 81 17.43 -2.78 19.79
N CYS A 82 16.35 -2.47 19.09
CA CYS A 82 16.35 -2.39 17.62
C CYS A 82 17.37 -1.36 17.12
N LYS A 83 17.39 -0.17 17.72
CA LYS A 83 18.32 0.89 17.35
C LYS A 83 19.79 0.51 17.57
N LYS A 84 20.13 -0.15 18.69
CA LYS A 84 21.49 -0.66 18.95
C LYS A 84 21.98 -1.63 17.87
N ARG A 85 21.07 -2.35 17.23
CA ARG A 85 21.35 -3.31 16.16
C ARG A 85 21.17 -2.74 14.74
N GLY A 86 20.96 -1.44 14.63
CA GLY A 86 20.78 -0.76 13.32
C GLY A 86 19.42 -0.99 12.67
N ILE A 87 18.44 -1.49 13.40
CA ILE A 87 17.07 -1.70 12.90
C ILE A 87 16.24 -0.45 13.18
N LYS A 88 15.66 0.12 12.13
CA LYS A 88 14.74 1.25 12.25
C LYS A 88 13.31 0.75 12.41
N VAL A 89 12.67 1.12 13.52
CA VAL A 89 11.28 0.74 13.81
C VAL A 89 10.34 1.82 13.33
N PHE A 90 9.46 1.48 12.41
CA PHE A 90 8.33 2.30 11.97
C PHE A 90 7.09 1.87 12.75
N SER A 91 6.56 2.77 13.57
CA SER A 91 5.32 2.51 14.30
C SER A 91 4.12 2.67 13.36
N VAL A 92 3.17 1.76 13.46
CA VAL A 92 1.96 1.78 12.63
C VAL A 92 0.88 2.63 13.29
N LEU A 93 0.47 3.69 12.62
CA LEU A 93 -0.71 4.45 12.97
C LEU A 93 -1.95 3.81 12.34
N TRP A 94 -2.77 3.18 13.17
CA TRP A 94 -4.01 2.55 12.77
C TRP A 94 -5.12 3.59 12.61
N LYS A 95 -5.42 3.95 11.39
CA LYS A 95 -6.28 5.07 11.07
C LYS A 95 -7.73 4.67 10.72
N ALA A 96 -7.94 3.41 10.37
CA ALA A 96 -9.21 2.95 9.79
C ALA A 96 -10.17 2.29 10.77
N GLN A 97 -9.84 2.23 12.06
CA GLN A 97 -10.51 1.33 12.98
C GLN A 97 -10.97 2.03 14.24
N LEU A 98 -12.27 1.97 14.50
CA LEU A 98 -12.88 2.45 15.74
C LEU A 98 -13.61 1.27 16.41
N TRP A 99 -13.05 0.78 17.50
CA TRP A 99 -13.58 -0.37 18.19
C TRP A 99 -14.65 -0.01 19.24
N GLU A 100 -15.79 -0.69 19.16
CA GLU A 100 -16.82 -0.70 20.16
C GLU A 100 -16.74 -1.99 20.95
N PHE A 101 -16.38 -1.88 22.23
CA PHE A 101 -16.33 -3.02 23.13
C PHE A 101 -17.04 -2.71 24.43
N GLY A 102 -17.84 -3.67 24.92
CA GLY A 102 -18.23 -3.69 26.31
C GLY A 102 -17.12 -4.35 27.11
N ALA A 103 -16.53 -3.63 28.02
CA ALA A 103 -15.49 -4.21 28.86
C ALA A 103 -16.07 -4.82 30.14
N GLU A 104 -15.92 -6.09 30.28
CA GLU A 104 -15.90 -6.75 31.56
C GLU A 104 -14.51 -7.31 31.78
N PHE A 105 -13.80 -6.77 32.77
CA PHE A 105 -12.50 -7.30 33.16
C PHE A 105 -12.67 -8.25 34.31
N ASN A 106 -12.25 -9.49 34.13
CA ASN A 106 -11.83 -10.31 35.27
C ASN A 106 -10.40 -9.96 35.62
N GLU A 107 -10.02 -9.98 36.87
CA GLU A 107 -8.68 -9.69 37.34
C GLU A 107 -7.59 -10.50 36.58
N ASP A 108 -7.95 -11.69 36.14
CA ASP A 108 -7.07 -12.59 35.38
C ASP A 108 -6.93 -12.24 33.91
N GLU A 109 -7.80 -11.41 33.33
CA GLU A 109 -7.82 -11.04 31.90
C GLU A 109 -7.17 -9.68 31.63
N THR A 110 -6.88 -8.91 32.65
CA THR A 110 -6.25 -7.57 32.53
C THR A 110 -4.85 -7.61 31.95
N GLU A 111 -4.26 -8.79 31.90
CA GLU A 111 -2.91 -9.02 31.39
C GLU A 111 -2.70 -8.64 29.92
N LEU A 112 -3.76 -8.57 29.16
CA LEU A 112 -3.68 -8.62 27.69
C LEU A 112 -4.49 -7.54 26.99
N LEU A 113 -4.80 -6.45 27.68
CA LEU A 113 -5.78 -5.48 27.27
C LEU A 113 -5.60 -4.91 25.89
N SER A 114 -4.43 -4.42 25.58
CA SER A 114 -4.23 -3.70 24.34
C SER A 114 -3.99 -4.58 23.11
N LEU A 115 -3.48 -5.77 23.31
CA LEU A 115 -3.15 -6.69 22.20
C LEU A 115 -4.21 -7.74 21.94
N ASN A 116 -4.92 -8.10 22.96
CA ASN A 116 -6.04 -9.02 22.80
C ASN A 116 -7.18 -8.43 21.98
N ILE A 117 -7.23 -7.14 21.79
CA ILE A 117 -8.30 -6.52 21.03
C ILE A 117 -8.36 -7.04 19.61
N LEU A 118 -7.24 -7.04 18.90
CA LEU A 118 -7.22 -7.59 17.53
C LEU A 118 -7.22 -9.10 17.49
N ARG A 119 -6.53 -9.73 18.44
CA ARG A 119 -6.49 -11.18 18.53
C ARG A 119 -7.84 -11.81 18.75
N ASN A 120 -8.64 -11.20 19.58
CA ASN A 120 -9.89 -11.72 20.02
C ASN A 120 -11.08 -11.05 19.35
N ALA A 121 -10.85 -10.27 18.30
CA ALA A 121 -11.92 -10.03 17.35
C ALA A 121 -12.55 -11.34 16.85
N SER A 122 -11.89 -12.48 17.05
CA SER A 122 -12.40 -13.83 16.80
C SER A 122 -12.85 -14.62 18.01
N THR A 123 -12.71 -14.11 19.23
CA THR A 123 -13.08 -14.79 20.48
C THR A 123 -14.12 -13.98 21.23
N ASN A 124 -14.91 -14.63 22.08
CA ASN A 124 -15.99 -14.00 22.85
C ASN A 124 -15.51 -13.18 24.06
N HIS A 125 -14.27 -12.67 24.03
CA HIS A 125 -13.76 -11.84 25.10
C HIS A 125 -14.20 -10.38 24.92
N LYS A 126 -14.50 -9.73 26.01
CA LYS A 126 -14.93 -8.33 26.05
C LYS A 126 -13.73 -7.44 26.40
N TYR A 127 -13.55 -6.35 25.66
CA TYR A 127 -12.41 -5.45 25.79
C TYR A 127 -12.85 -3.99 25.91
N VAL A 128 -11.93 -3.14 26.33
CA VAL A 128 -12.16 -1.69 26.39
C VAL A 128 -12.21 -1.12 24.99
N GLY A 129 -13.28 -0.46 24.68
CA GLY A 129 -13.46 0.30 23.47
C GLY A 129 -13.15 1.79 23.64
N MET A 130 -13.18 2.48 22.53
CA MET A 130 -12.85 3.90 22.49
C MET A 130 -13.80 4.79 23.29
N SER A 131 -15.11 4.46 23.33
CA SER A 131 -16.07 5.15 24.18
C SER A 131 -15.72 5.04 25.67
N GLU A 132 -15.36 3.85 26.10
CA GLU A 132 -15.11 3.59 27.52
C GLU A 132 -13.85 4.27 28.02
N LEU A 133 -12.82 4.35 27.16
CA LEU A 133 -11.60 5.10 27.45
C LEU A 133 -11.87 6.59 27.55
N SER A 134 -12.59 7.13 26.58
CA SER A 134 -12.89 8.57 26.53
C SER A 134 -13.77 9.03 27.72
N MET A 135 -14.55 8.12 28.29
CA MET A 135 -15.37 8.36 29.48
C MET A 135 -14.68 8.03 30.81
N ASN A 136 -13.38 7.71 30.79
CA ASN A 136 -12.60 7.33 31.97
C ASN A 136 -13.22 6.15 32.76
N LYS A 137 -13.78 5.16 32.07
CA LYS A 137 -14.50 4.04 32.70
C LYS A 137 -13.60 3.16 33.57
N TYR A 138 -12.29 3.14 33.29
CA TYR A 138 -11.30 2.31 33.98
C TYR A 138 -10.13 3.13 34.54
N PRO A 139 -10.40 4.05 35.49
CA PRO A 139 -9.38 4.98 36.00
C PRO A 139 -8.29 4.31 36.83
N HIS A 140 -8.48 3.07 37.23
CA HIS A 140 -7.48 2.26 37.96
C HIS A 140 -6.51 1.51 37.04
N ILE A 141 -6.78 1.51 35.73
CA ILE A 141 -5.95 0.85 34.72
C ILE A 141 -5.31 1.85 33.78
N PHE A 142 -6.08 2.81 33.30
CA PHE A 142 -5.66 3.81 32.36
C PHE A 142 -5.65 5.20 33.00
N ASP A 143 -4.71 6.00 32.59
CA ASP A 143 -4.71 7.41 32.92
C ASP A 143 -5.97 8.09 32.39
N PRO A 144 -6.49 9.09 33.09
CA PRO A 144 -7.66 9.84 32.65
C PRO A 144 -7.38 10.52 31.31
N ILE A 145 -8.38 10.58 30.45
CA ILE A 145 -8.24 11.12 29.07
C ILE A 145 -7.77 12.59 29.09
N GLU A 146 -8.06 13.33 30.13
CA GLU A 146 -7.62 14.70 30.37
C GLU A 146 -6.08 14.81 30.46
N LYS A 147 -5.40 13.75 30.83
CA LYS A 147 -3.92 13.73 30.83
C LYS A 147 -3.36 13.84 29.42
N TYR A 148 -4.05 13.27 28.45
CA TYR A 148 -3.68 13.29 27.05
C TYR A 148 -4.24 14.51 26.32
N PHE A 149 -5.38 15.00 26.77
CA PHE A 149 -6.06 16.17 26.24
C PHE A 149 -6.45 17.11 27.39
N PRO A 150 -5.49 17.88 27.96
CA PRO A 150 -5.75 18.72 29.13
C PRO A 150 -6.86 19.75 28.93
N ASP A 151 -6.99 20.29 27.72
CA ASP A 151 -8.02 21.24 27.34
C ASP A 151 -9.31 20.56 26.84
N GLY A 152 -9.30 19.22 26.82
CA GLY A 152 -10.31 18.39 26.18
C GLY A 152 -10.08 18.28 24.67
N LEU A 153 -10.60 17.22 24.07
CA LEU A 153 -10.66 17.07 22.62
C LEU A 153 -11.84 17.90 22.12
N LEU A 154 -11.59 18.82 21.18
CA LEU A 154 -12.62 19.71 20.65
C LEU A 154 -13.07 19.27 19.26
N ASN A 155 -14.37 19.34 18.99
CA ASN A 155 -14.93 19.17 17.65
C ASN A 155 -14.77 20.48 16.82
N TYR A 156 -15.19 20.46 15.55
CA TYR A 156 -15.08 21.62 14.65
C TYR A 156 -15.87 22.87 15.08
N LYS A 157 -16.76 22.75 16.08
CA LYS A 157 -17.47 23.88 16.69
C LYS A 157 -16.80 24.42 17.95
N GLY A 158 -15.72 23.80 18.41
CA GLY A 158 -15.07 24.12 19.66
C GLY A 158 -15.74 23.53 20.91
N GLU A 159 -16.63 22.56 20.74
CA GLU A 159 -17.29 21.85 21.84
C GLU A 159 -16.44 20.66 22.29
N LYS A 160 -16.39 20.39 23.59
CA LYS A 160 -15.69 19.22 24.13
C LYS A 160 -16.37 17.92 23.74
N VAL A 161 -15.56 17.00 23.22
CA VAL A 161 -15.99 15.64 22.86
C VAL A 161 -15.97 14.78 24.12
N SER A 162 -17.11 14.21 24.48
CA SER A 162 -17.25 13.31 25.65
C SER A 162 -17.16 11.84 25.29
N ASP A 163 -17.50 11.45 24.07
CA ASP A 163 -17.46 10.08 23.56
C ASP A 163 -16.75 10.06 22.21
N PHE A 164 -15.52 9.57 22.21
CA PHE A 164 -14.68 9.56 21.02
C PHE A 164 -15.20 8.64 19.92
N LEU A 165 -15.77 7.48 20.30
CA LEU A 165 -16.34 6.56 19.35
C LEU A 165 -17.52 7.18 18.59
N GLN A 166 -18.44 7.81 19.33
CA GLN A 166 -19.60 8.46 18.71
C GLN A 166 -19.20 9.66 17.85
N GLU A 167 -18.21 10.43 18.32
CA GLU A 167 -17.70 11.56 17.56
C GLU A 167 -17.05 11.11 16.26
N PHE A 168 -16.18 10.10 16.27
CA PHE A 168 -15.33 9.76 15.15
C PHE A 168 -16.00 8.94 14.06
N LYS A 169 -17.08 8.21 14.35
CA LYS A 169 -17.74 7.34 13.38
C LYS A 169 -18.16 8.07 12.11
N ALA A 170 -17.88 7.45 10.97
CA ALA A 170 -18.47 7.85 9.71
C ALA A 170 -19.93 7.44 9.63
N VAL A 171 -20.78 8.27 9.03
CA VAL A 171 -22.21 8.03 8.88
C VAL A 171 -22.65 8.20 7.43
N SER A 172 -23.58 7.36 7.00
CA SER A 172 -24.16 7.38 5.66
C SER A 172 -25.14 8.54 5.45
N LEU A 173 -25.70 8.67 4.25
CA LEU A 173 -26.73 9.64 3.92
C LEU A 173 -27.95 9.51 4.85
N GLU A 174 -28.44 8.29 5.10
CA GLU A 174 -29.58 8.05 5.98
C GLU A 174 -29.21 8.00 7.47
N GLY A 175 -27.92 8.15 7.80
CA GLY A 175 -27.44 8.21 9.19
C GLY A 175 -27.02 6.88 9.79
N ARG A 176 -26.86 5.84 8.97
CA ARG A 176 -26.32 4.55 9.42
C ARG A 176 -24.84 4.66 9.71
N ASN A 177 -24.37 3.99 10.76
CA ASN A 177 -22.94 3.86 11.04
C ASN A 177 -22.26 2.99 9.96
N ILE A 178 -21.03 3.32 9.60
CA ILE A 178 -20.27 2.58 8.59
C ILE A 178 -19.28 1.66 9.30
N LEU A 179 -19.40 0.36 9.08
CA LEU A 179 -18.51 -0.65 9.64
C LEU A 179 -17.18 -0.69 8.88
N SER A 180 -16.10 -1.02 9.58
CA SER A 180 -14.79 -1.22 8.97
C SER A 180 -14.77 -2.47 8.09
N ALA A 181 -14.23 -2.33 6.88
CA ALA A 181 -14.44 -3.28 5.80
C ALA A 181 -13.99 -4.71 6.09
N TRP A 182 -12.84 -4.90 6.70
CA TRP A 182 -12.24 -6.21 6.86
C TRP A 182 -12.56 -6.87 8.23
N LEU A 183 -13.11 -6.11 9.16
CA LEU A 183 -13.45 -6.58 10.50
C LEU A 183 -14.93 -6.91 10.68
N MET A 184 -15.65 -6.96 9.60
CA MET A 184 -17.07 -7.32 9.54
C MET A 184 -17.30 -8.83 9.59
N ALA A 185 -16.72 -9.53 10.54
CA ALA A 185 -17.04 -10.94 10.68
C ALA A 185 -18.39 -11.06 11.40
N PRO A 186 -19.39 -11.74 10.82
CA PRO A 186 -20.71 -11.89 11.42
C PRO A 186 -20.71 -12.66 12.76
N LYS A 187 -19.55 -13.14 13.19
CA LYS A 187 -19.35 -13.93 14.39
C LYS A 187 -18.94 -13.11 15.63
N HIS A 188 -18.77 -11.79 15.47
CA HIS A 188 -18.26 -10.96 16.58
C HIS A 188 -19.38 -10.16 17.21
N ASP A 189 -19.48 -10.27 18.53
CA ASP A 189 -20.31 -9.40 19.35
C ASP A 189 -19.76 -7.97 19.42
N HIS A 190 -18.58 -7.75 18.83
CA HIS A 190 -17.85 -6.49 18.87
C HIS A 190 -17.81 -5.86 17.49
N LYS A 191 -18.20 -4.61 17.40
CA LYS A 191 -18.22 -3.86 16.16
C LYS A 191 -16.98 -2.99 16.03
N CYS A 192 -16.48 -2.90 14.82
CA CYS A 192 -15.44 -1.96 14.45
C CYS A 192 -15.98 -1.04 13.36
N TYR A 193 -15.90 0.26 13.60
CA TYR A 193 -16.44 1.26 12.69
C TYR A 193 -15.35 1.95 11.89
N THR A 194 -15.71 2.43 10.72
CA THR A 194 -14.85 3.33 9.92
C THR A 194 -14.88 4.74 10.52
N PRO A 195 -13.74 5.35 10.82
CA PRO A 195 -13.70 6.75 11.24
C PRO A 195 -13.95 7.70 10.07
N CYS A 196 -14.46 8.87 10.38
CA CYS A 196 -14.50 9.98 9.46
C CYS A 196 -13.19 10.78 9.52
N CYS A 197 -12.34 10.62 8.53
CA CYS A 197 -11.05 11.32 8.45
C CYS A 197 -11.17 12.82 8.16
N CYS A 198 -12.36 13.32 7.83
CA CYS A 198 -12.57 14.75 7.70
C CYS A 198 -12.61 15.50 9.04
N LYS A 199 -12.67 14.82 10.17
CA LYS A 199 -12.89 15.44 11.47
C LYS A 199 -11.61 16.02 12.08
N ASP A 200 -11.68 17.27 12.51
CA ASP A 200 -10.59 17.96 13.20
C ASP A 200 -10.25 17.30 14.54
N SER A 201 -11.29 16.84 15.25
CA SER A 201 -11.15 16.07 16.50
C SER A 201 -10.41 14.75 16.29
N TYR A 202 -10.70 14.03 15.21
CA TYR A 202 -10.02 12.77 14.91
C TYR A 202 -8.57 13.01 14.49
N LEU A 203 -8.29 14.04 13.72
CA LEU A 203 -6.92 14.45 13.42
C LEU A 203 -6.10 14.79 14.68
N ALA A 204 -6.70 15.54 15.61
CA ALA A 204 -6.06 15.85 16.88
C ALA A 204 -5.75 14.58 17.70
N TYR A 205 -6.66 13.61 17.68
CA TYR A 205 -6.46 12.31 18.30
C TYR A 205 -5.31 11.54 17.65
N MET A 206 -5.27 11.45 16.32
CA MET A 206 -4.16 10.81 15.60
C MET A 206 -2.81 11.48 15.87
N LYS A 207 -2.75 12.81 15.91
CA LYS A 207 -1.52 13.54 16.25
C LYS A 207 -1.05 13.22 17.67
N ARG A 208 -1.98 13.03 18.61
CA ARG A 208 -1.62 12.62 19.98
C ARG A 208 -1.05 11.20 20.01
N ASP A 209 -1.62 10.29 19.24
CA ASP A 209 -1.15 8.92 19.12
C ASP A 209 0.28 8.90 18.52
N VAL A 210 0.50 9.62 17.44
CA VAL A 210 1.84 9.79 16.84
C VAL A 210 2.86 10.36 17.83
N LYS A 211 2.46 11.35 18.64
CA LYS A 211 3.32 11.88 19.70
C LYS A 211 3.80 10.77 20.63
N MET A 212 2.88 9.92 21.08
CA MET A 212 3.19 8.84 22.01
C MET A 212 4.10 7.78 21.39
N MET A 213 3.91 7.46 20.11
CA MET A 213 4.78 6.55 19.37
C MET A 213 6.21 7.10 19.27
N ILE A 214 6.35 8.39 18.99
CA ILE A 214 7.67 9.04 18.93
C ILE A 214 8.32 9.07 20.31
N ASP A 215 7.57 9.42 21.35
CA ASP A 215 8.07 9.42 22.74
C ASP A 215 8.52 8.02 23.18
N ALA A 216 7.88 6.96 22.69
CA ALA A 216 8.26 5.57 22.91
C ALA A 216 9.51 5.13 22.12
N GLY A 217 10.04 5.95 21.24
CA GLY A 217 11.29 5.67 20.54
C GLY A 217 11.16 5.21 19.09
N ALA A 218 9.97 5.29 18.48
CA ALA A 218 9.79 4.98 17.05
C ALA A 218 10.80 5.76 16.19
N GLY A 219 11.47 5.08 15.27
CA GLY A 219 12.42 5.65 14.32
C GLY A 219 11.79 6.13 13.04
N GLY A 220 10.49 5.90 12.85
CA GLY A 220 9.67 6.34 11.74
C GLY A 220 8.19 6.07 12.01
N LEU A 221 7.35 6.55 11.11
CA LEU A 221 5.89 6.37 11.17
C LEU A 221 5.40 5.66 9.91
N HIS A 222 4.52 4.69 10.08
CA HIS A 222 3.77 4.06 8.99
C HIS A 222 2.28 4.34 9.17
N ILE A 223 1.68 5.05 8.22
CA ILE A 223 0.24 5.33 8.23
C ILE A 223 -0.46 4.15 7.53
N ASP A 224 -1.09 3.31 8.31
CA ASP A 224 -1.85 2.19 7.76
C ASP A 224 -3.22 2.65 7.28
N GLU A 225 -3.69 2.01 6.21
CA GLU A 225 -4.95 2.36 5.55
C GLU A 225 -5.10 3.89 5.39
N TYR A 226 -4.06 4.52 4.85
CA TYR A 226 -3.98 5.98 4.65
C TYR A 226 -5.22 6.53 3.96
N ASP A 227 -5.86 5.72 3.13
CA ASP A 227 -7.04 6.03 2.33
C ASP A 227 -8.37 5.69 3.04
N THR A 228 -8.40 5.75 4.36
CA THR A 228 -9.58 5.38 5.18
C THR A 228 -10.87 6.00 4.69
N GLN A 229 -10.82 7.26 4.23
CA GLN A 229 -12.01 7.90 3.69
C GLN A 229 -12.56 7.19 2.45
N LYS A 230 -11.72 6.43 1.72
CA LYS A 230 -12.16 5.55 0.63
C LYS A 230 -13.14 4.49 1.13
N HIS A 231 -12.94 3.92 2.32
CA HIS A 231 -13.89 2.97 2.90
C HIS A 231 -15.26 3.62 3.13
N ALA A 232 -15.29 4.87 3.59
CA ALA A 232 -16.54 5.62 3.65
C ALA A 232 -17.17 5.85 2.26
N LEU A 233 -16.35 6.10 1.23
CA LEU A 233 -16.83 6.28 -0.16
C LEU A 233 -17.45 5.00 -0.75
N HIS A 234 -16.98 3.83 -0.37
CA HIS A 234 -17.61 2.55 -0.75
C HIS A 234 -19.04 2.45 -0.25
N ASN A 235 -19.34 3.09 0.87
CA ASN A 235 -20.65 3.14 1.52
C ASN A 235 -21.30 4.52 1.35
N ALA A 236 -21.15 5.13 0.21
CA ALA A 236 -21.76 6.41 -0.17
C ALA A 236 -21.11 7.68 0.45
N GLY A 237 -19.98 7.56 1.13
CA GLY A 237 -19.28 8.68 1.77
C GLY A 237 -19.74 8.94 3.21
N CYS A 238 -19.14 9.94 3.85
CA CYS A 238 -19.51 10.35 5.19
C CYS A 238 -20.34 11.64 5.17
N PHE A 239 -21.56 11.57 5.64
CA PHE A 239 -22.51 12.68 5.71
C PHE A 239 -22.67 13.26 7.13
N CYS A 240 -21.62 13.19 7.96
CA CYS A 240 -21.64 13.82 9.27
C CYS A 240 -21.70 15.36 9.18
N PRO A 241 -22.12 16.07 10.25
CA PRO A 241 -22.22 17.53 10.21
C PRO A 241 -20.95 18.26 9.80
N GLU A 242 -19.79 17.78 10.21
CA GLU A 242 -18.50 18.37 9.83
C GLU A 242 -18.19 18.17 8.35
N CYS A 243 -18.48 16.99 7.77
CA CYS A 243 -18.38 16.78 6.33
C CYS A 243 -19.29 17.73 5.55
N MET A 244 -20.51 17.97 6.03
CA MET A 244 -21.41 18.93 5.39
C MET A 244 -20.86 20.37 5.45
N HIS A 245 -20.30 20.75 6.58
CA HIS A 245 -19.62 22.05 6.72
C HIS A 245 -18.42 22.17 5.78
N LYS A 246 -17.52 21.17 5.77
CA LYS A 246 -16.35 21.16 4.90
C LYS A 246 -16.71 21.11 3.42
N PHE A 247 -17.81 20.44 3.07
CA PHE A 247 -18.28 20.42 1.68
C PHE A 247 -18.74 21.80 1.23
N ASN A 248 -19.44 22.57 2.07
CA ASN A 248 -19.78 23.94 1.75
C ASN A 248 -18.54 24.82 1.53
N LEU A 249 -17.48 24.63 2.32
CA LEU A 249 -16.21 25.32 2.12
C LEU A 249 -15.55 24.91 0.79
N TYR A 250 -15.59 23.63 0.48
CA TYR A 250 -15.09 23.08 -0.78
C TYR A 250 -15.80 23.67 -2.00
N LEU A 251 -17.13 23.69 -1.99
CA LEU A 251 -17.92 24.29 -3.08
C LEU A 251 -17.57 25.77 -3.29
N LYS A 252 -17.47 26.54 -2.22
CA LYS A 252 -17.08 27.95 -2.29
C LYS A 252 -15.65 28.14 -2.82
N LYS A 253 -14.69 27.36 -2.31
CA LYS A 253 -13.29 27.42 -2.73
C LYS A 253 -13.11 27.15 -4.22
N ASN A 254 -13.88 26.20 -4.76
CA ASN A 254 -13.77 25.76 -6.15
C ASN A 254 -14.79 26.46 -7.09
N ALA A 255 -15.53 27.47 -6.60
CA ALA A 255 -16.55 28.21 -7.34
C ALA A 255 -17.60 27.28 -8.00
N ILE A 256 -17.96 26.18 -7.34
CA ILE A 256 -18.93 25.21 -7.82
C ILE A 256 -20.34 25.75 -7.51
N PRO A 257 -21.21 25.93 -8.51
CA PRO A 257 -22.55 26.44 -8.29
C PRO A 257 -23.42 25.41 -7.58
N LEU A 258 -24.30 25.89 -6.70
CA LEU A 258 -25.35 25.06 -6.13
C LEU A 258 -26.41 24.74 -7.20
N PRO A 259 -27.13 23.60 -7.07
CA PRO A 259 -28.30 23.33 -7.90
C PRO A 259 -29.33 24.47 -7.81
N GLU A 260 -30.00 24.78 -8.92
CA GLU A 260 -30.95 25.91 -8.99
C GLU A 260 -32.07 25.85 -7.95
N ASP A 261 -32.44 24.64 -7.54
CA ASP A 261 -33.48 24.36 -6.56
C ASP A 261 -32.99 24.18 -5.14
N ALA A 262 -31.69 24.44 -4.90
CA ALA A 262 -31.11 24.39 -3.57
C ALA A 262 -31.20 25.75 -2.86
N SER A 263 -31.53 25.74 -1.57
CA SER A 263 -31.43 26.92 -0.73
C SER A 263 -29.98 27.39 -0.60
N THR A 264 -29.72 28.64 -0.89
CA THR A 264 -28.39 29.26 -0.74
C THR A 264 -28.07 29.61 0.73
N GLU A 265 -29.10 29.77 1.57
CA GLU A 265 -28.92 29.98 2.99
C GLU A 265 -28.72 28.63 3.71
N ASN A 266 -27.59 28.46 4.37
CA ASN A 266 -27.25 27.29 5.17
C ASN A 266 -27.38 25.95 4.39
N PHE A 267 -26.87 25.91 3.14
CA PHE A 267 -26.92 24.72 2.34
C PHE A 267 -26.36 23.51 3.10
N ASN A 268 -27.15 22.45 3.21
CA ASN A 268 -26.77 21.17 3.77
C ASN A 268 -26.99 20.07 2.75
N TYR A 269 -25.91 19.56 2.18
CA TYR A 269 -25.97 18.60 1.07
C TYR A 269 -26.71 17.30 1.46
N ARG A 270 -26.52 16.81 2.69
CA ARG A 270 -27.27 15.65 3.18
C ARG A 270 -28.77 15.88 3.17
N GLN A 271 -29.22 17.01 3.73
CA GLN A 271 -30.64 17.36 3.75
C GLN A 271 -31.19 17.59 2.34
N TYR A 272 -30.41 18.21 1.46
CA TYR A 272 -30.78 18.38 0.06
C TYR A 272 -31.03 17.04 -0.62
N LEU A 273 -30.11 16.07 -0.53
CA LEU A 273 -30.29 14.75 -1.12
C LEU A 273 -31.50 14.01 -0.55
N LEU A 274 -31.69 14.01 0.76
CA LEU A 274 -32.85 13.40 1.41
C LEU A 274 -34.16 14.03 0.96
N SER A 275 -34.21 15.37 0.77
CA SER A 275 -35.40 16.08 0.29
C SER A 275 -35.76 15.72 -1.17
N LYS A 276 -34.75 15.27 -1.95
CA LYS A 276 -34.94 14.76 -3.32
C LYS A 276 -35.29 13.26 -3.37
N GLY A 277 -35.41 12.62 -2.21
CA GLY A 277 -35.76 11.22 -2.13
C GLY A 277 -34.58 10.26 -2.32
N TYR A 278 -33.34 10.76 -2.36
CA TYR A 278 -32.16 9.90 -2.42
C TYR A 278 -31.97 9.16 -1.10
N LYS A 279 -31.50 7.93 -1.21
CA LYS A 279 -31.20 7.01 -0.09
C LYS A 279 -29.78 6.48 -0.22
N ASP A 280 -29.29 5.79 0.80
CA ASP A 280 -27.98 5.15 0.78
C ASP A 280 -27.78 4.27 -0.45
N GLU A 281 -28.78 3.46 -0.80
CA GLU A 281 -28.73 2.56 -1.95
C GLU A 281 -28.41 3.24 -3.28
N ASN A 282 -28.84 4.51 -3.47
CA ASN A 282 -28.58 5.25 -4.70
C ASN A 282 -27.10 5.64 -4.87
N LEU A 283 -26.38 5.72 -3.78
CA LEU A 283 -24.99 6.17 -3.73
C LEU A 283 -23.99 5.01 -3.71
N LEU A 284 -24.46 3.78 -3.46
CA LEU A 284 -23.60 2.61 -3.36
C LEU A 284 -22.99 2.22 -4.72
N ALA A 285 -21.82 1.60 -4.65
CA ALA A 285 -21.03 1.26 -5.82
C ALA A 285 -21.75 0.35 -6.84
N PHE A 286 -22.70 -0.48 -6.39
CA PHE A 286 -23.47 -1.34 -7.31
C PHE A 286 -24.37 -0.58 -8.29
N ASN A 287 -24.69 0.69 -8.04
CA ASN A 287 -25.41 1.53 -8.99
C ASN A 287 -24.52 2.03 -10.14
N GLY A 288 -23.25 1.68 -10.14
CA GLY A 288 -22.34 2.03 -11.23
C GLY A 288 -22.29 3.52 -11.49
N ASN A 289 -22.35 3.89 -12.79
CA ASN A 289 -22.25 5.29 -13.21
C ASN A 289 -23.50 6.13 -12.96
N ASP A 290 -24.63 5.51 -12.60
CA ASP A 290 -25.86 6.27 -12.32
C ASP A 290 -25.73 7.17 -11.10
N ARG A 291 -24.92 6.78 -10.13
CA ARG A 291 -24.62 7.62 -8.95
C ARG A 291 -23.94 8.95 -9.30
N TRP A 292 -23.20 9.02 -10.41
CA TRP A 292 -22.55 10.25 -10.86
C TRP A 292 -23.52 11.27 -11.47
N LYS A 293 -24.74 10.86 -11.75
CA LYS A 293 -25.85 11.76 -12.20
C LYS A 293 -26.50 12.49 -11.03
N ILE A 294 -26.23 12.07 -9.79
CA ILE A 294 -26.74 12.72 -8.57
C ILE A 294 -26.06 14.09 -8.44
N PRO A 295 -26.84 15.17 -8.26
CA PRO A 295 -26.30 16.53 -8.20
C PRO A 295 -25.15 16.65 -7.17
N LEU A 296 -24.04 17.26 -7.57
CA LEU A 296 -22.85 17.50 -6.74
C LEU A 296 -22.17 16.24 -6.16
N TYR A 297 -22.62 15.03 -6.50
CA TYR A 297 -22.07 13.83 -5.83
C TYR A 297 -20.61 13.60 -6.19
N ARG A 298 -20.20 13.85 -7.44
CA ARG A 298 -18.79 13.77 -7.85
C ARG A 298 -17.93 14.79 -7.07
N ASP A 299 -18.41 16.01 -6.89
CA ASP A 299 -17.71 17.04 -6.12
C ASP A 299 -17.62 16.67 -4.64
N PHE A 300 -18.68 16.06 -4.10
CA PHE A 300 -18.66 15.55 -2.74
C PHE A 300 -17.63 14.44 -2.54
N VAL A 301 -17.53 13.52 -3.48
CA VAL A 301 -16.51 12.46 -3.47
C VAL A 301 -15.10 13.04 -3.61
N ASN A 302 -14.90 14.03 -4.49
CA ASN A 302 -13.62 14.72 -4.61
C ASN A 302 -13.20 15.41 -3.30
N MET A 303 -14.11 16.04 -2.59
CA MET A 303 -13.84 16.61 -1.26
C MET A 303 -13.44 15.53 -0.25
N GLN A 304 -14.09 14.37 -0.28
CA GLN A 304 -13.73 13.25 0.60
C GLN A 304 -12.30 12.74 0.29
N ILE A 305 -11.91 12.69 -0.98
CA ILE A 305 -10.56 12.31 -1.42
C ILE A 305 -9.53 13.38 -0.99
N ASP A 306 -9.87 14.66 -1.10
CA ASP A 306 -9.00 15.74 -0.61
C ASP A 306 -8.75 15.66 0.91
N SER A 307 -9.70 15.10 1.66
CA SER A 307 -9.50 14.83 3.09
C SER A 307 -8.47 13.74 3.37
N ILE A 308 -8.29 12.79 2.46
CA ILE A 308 -7.22 11.79 2.55
C ILE A 308 -5.84 12.48 2.51
N GLU A 309 -5.64 13.34 1.52
CA GLU A 309 -4.42 14.14 1.41
C GLU A 309 -4.20 15.02 2.65
N TRP A 310 -5.25 15.71 3.08
CA TRP A 310 -5.18 16.58 4.25
C TRP A 310 -4.69 15.84 5.49
N VAL A 311 -5.24 14.67 5.80
CA VAL A 311 -4.82 13.89 6.96
C VAL A 311 -3.38 13.42 6.84
N VAL A 312 -2.99 12.86 5.69
CA VAL A 312 -1.61 12.39 5.49
C VAL A 312 -0.61 13.54 5.61
N ARG A 313 -0.92 14.69 5.02
CA ARG A 313 -0.11 15.91 5.16
C ARG A 313 0.06 16.32 6.61
N GLU A 314 -1.06 16.49 7.33
CA GLU A 314 -1.06 16.97 8.69
C GLU A 314 -0.36 16.03 9.67
N VAL A 315 -0.58 14.72 9.51
CA VAL A 315 0.06 13.70 10.35
C VAL A 315 1.55 13.61 10.05
N SER A 316 1.93 13.60 8.77
CA SER A 316 3.34 13.53 8.35
C SER A 316 4.12 14.77 8.79
N THR A 317 3.55 15.96 8.61
CA THR A 317 4.17 17.21 9.05
C THR A 317 4.36 17.23 10.55
N TYR A 318 3.30 16.91 11.31
CA TYR A 318 3.37 16.85 12.76
C TYR A 318 4.43 15.86 13.27
N ALA A 319 4.49 14.66 12.69
CA ALA A 319 5.47 13.64 13.09
C ALA A 319 6.91 14.14 12.89
N LYS A 320 7.20 14.73 11.74
CA LYS A 320 8.53 15.29 11.42
C LYS A 320 8.90 16.46 12.33
N GLU A 321 7.98 17.40 12.54
CA GLU A 321 8.19 18.55 13.41
C GLU A 321 8.41 18.12 14.87
N TYR A 322 7.55 17.22 15.38
CA TYR A 322 7.66 16.76 16.75
C TYR A 322 8.95 15.98 17.01
N ALA A 323 9.37 15.11 16.08
CA ALA A 323 10.63 14.39 16.20
C ALA A 323 11.84 15.32 16.15
N ARG A 324 11.82 16.35 15.30
CA ARG A 324 12.86 17.40 15.25
C ARG A 324 12.95 18.17 16.56
N GLU A 325 11.81 18.65 17.09
CA GLU A 325 11.77 19.47 18.29
C GLU A 325 12.19 18.72 19.55
N THR A 326 11.77 17.45 19.68
CA THR A 326 11.98 16.68 20.92
C THR A 326 13.23 15.82 20.91
N ARG A 327 13.71 15.40 19.73
CA ARG A 327 14.81 14.44 19.57
C ARG A 327 15.96 14.95 18.70
N GLY A 328 15.82 16.15 18.10
CA GLY A 328 16.79 16.69 17.14
C GLY A 328 16.91 15.88 15.85
N GLU A 329 15.89 15.08 15.49
CA GLU A 329 15.89 14.26 14.29
C GLU A 329 15.34 15.06 13.10
N GLU A 330 16.25 15.56 12.25
CA GLU A 330 15.89 16.32 11.04
C GLU A 330 15.18 15.46 10.00
N ASN A 331 15.48 14.16 9.95
CA ASN A 331 14.98 13.21 8.94
C ASN A 331 14.19 12.07 9.59
N PHE A 332 13.05 12.40 10.21
CA PHE A 332 12.13 11.39 10.70
C PHE A 332 11.28 10.87 9.53
N PRO A 333 11.47 9.61 9.06
CA PRO A 333 10.80 9.12 7.88
C PRO A 333 9.34 8.75 8.15
N VAL A 334 8.48 9.11 7.20
CA VAL A 334 7.07 8.73 7.20
C VAL A 334 6.77 7.91 5.95
N THR A 335 6.10 6.80 6.14
CA THR A 335 5.57 5.93 5.07
C THR A 335 4.09 5.70 5.26
N ALA A 336 3.44 5.14 4.26
CA ALA A 336 2.05 4.73 4.35
C ALA A 336 1.82 3.43 3.60
N ASN A 337 0.79 2.68 4.01
CA ASN A 337 0.33 1.51 3.28
C ASN A 337 -0.44 1.97 2.02
N LEU A 338 0.23 1.95 0.88
CA LEU A 338 -0.28 2.51 -0.37
C LEU A 338 -0.91 1.45 -1.27
N PHE A 339 -1.65 0.52 -0.74
CA PHE A 339 -2.33 -0.54 -1.48
C PHE A 339 -2.30 -0.32 -3.01
N GLN A 340 -1.51 -1.11 -3.72
CA GLN A 340 -1.47 -1.18 -5.19
C GLN A 340 -1.29 0.16 -5.95
N CYS A 341 -0.82 1.23 -5.30
CA CYS A 341 -0.58 2.53 -5.94
C CYS A 341 -1.81 3.10 -6.67
N PHE A 342 -2.97 3.07 -6.04
CA PHE A 342 -4.20 3.59 -6.63
C PHE A 342 -4.09 5.06 -7.05
N PRO A 343 -4.82 5.51 -8.07
CA PRO A 343 -4.78 6.90 -8.52
C PRO A 343 -5.01 7.92 -7.39
N ILE A 344 -5.88 7.63 -6.44
CA ILE A 344 -6.14 8.53 -5.30
C ILE A 344 -4.94 8.70 -4.36
N ALA A 345 -3.98 7.78 -4.39
CA ALA A 345 -2.78 7.83 -3.55
C ALA A 345 -1.79 8.92 -3.98
N TRP A 346 -1.87 9.41 -5.21
CA TRP A 346 -0.89 10.34 -5.77
C TRP A 346 -0.75 11.62 -4.96
N LYS A 347 -1.87 12.15 -4.44
CA LYS A 347 -1.87 13.37 -3.63
C LYS A 347 -1.06 13.22 -2.33
N CYS A 348 -0.96 12.00 -1.81
CA CYS A 348 -0.24 11.70 -0.57
C CYS A 348 1.26 11.51 -0.79
N LYS A 349 1.68 11.05 -1.98
CA LYS A 349 3.06 10.66 -2.29
C LYS A 349 4.12 11.70 -1.89
N LYS A 350 3.83 12.99 -2.09
CA LYS A 350 4.76 14.09 -1.79
C LYS A 350 5.08 14.28 -0.31
N TYR A 351 4.24 13.79 0.60
CA TYR A 351 4.44 13.90 2.05
C TYR A 351 5.14 12.68 2.67
N LEU A 352 5.36 11.65 1.88
CA LEU A 352 5.94 10.38 2.31
C LEU A 352 7.38 10.26 1.83
N ASP A 353 8.24 9.70 2.68
CA ASP A 353 9.67 9.55 2.40
C ASP A 353 10.01 8.19 1.83
N LEU A 354 9.33 7.15 2.30
CA LEU A 354 9.39 5.79 1.82
C LEU A 354 7.96 5.34 1.51
N LEU A 355 7.79 4.64 0.40
CA LEU A 355 6.49 4.10 0.02
C LEU A 355 6.47 2.60 0.33
N ALA A 356 5.60 2.21 1.25
CA ALA A 356 5.34 0.81 1.55
C ALA A 356 3.94 0.43 1.05
N GLY A 357 3.71 -0.83 0.82
CA GLY A 357 2.39 -1.29 0.37
C GLY A 357 2.25 -2.79 0.45
N GLU A 358 1.00 -3.24 0.41
CA GLU A 358 0.62 -4.63 0.31
C GLU A 358 0.06 -4.89 -1.08
N LYS A 359 0.50 -5.97 -1.70
CA LYS A 359 -0.07 -6.46 -2.94
C LYS A 359 -1.08 -7.54 -2.63
N THR A 360 -2.35 -7.24 -2.88
CA THR A 360 -3.47 -8.13 -2.53
C THR A 360 -3.84 -9.12 -3.63
N ASP A 361 -3.40 -8.88 -4.86
CA ASP A 361 -3.62 -9.77 -5.99
C ASP A 361 -2.34 -10.56 -6.26
N ILE A 362 -2.27 -11.76 -5.69
CA ILE A 362 -1.12 -12.64 -5.86
C ILE A 362 -1.32 -13.48 -7.11
N SER A 363 -0.79 -13.00 -8.22
CA SER A 363 -0.51 -13.82 -9.37
C SER A 363 0.95 -14.29 -9.34
N LEU A 364 1.23 -15.42 -9.94
CA LEU A 364 2.61 -15.95 -9.99
C LEU A 364 3.54 -15.00 -10.75
N ARG A 365 3.02 -14.14 -11.61
CA ARG A 365 3.76 -13.20 -12.45
C ARG A 365 3.17 -11.80 -12.32
N GLN A 366 3.98 -10.82 -11.89
CA GLN A 366 3.55 -9.46 -11.61
C GLN A 366 4.47 -8.38 -12.22
N ASP A 367 5.35 -8.74 -13.11
CA ASP A 367 6.37 -7.86 -13.68
C ASP A 367 5.80 -6.60 -14.36
N GLY A 368 4.66 -6.70 -15.06
CA GLY A 368 3.97 -5.54 -15.62
C GLY A 368 3.52 -4.55 -14.57
N TRP A 369 2.97 -5.05 -13.46
CA TRP A 369 2.57 -4.21 -12.34
C TRP A 369 3.77 -3.54 -11.64
N TYR A 370 4.87 -4.28 -11.41
CA TYR A 370 6.07 -3.70 -10.79
C TYR A 370 6.69 -2.59 -11.65
N LYS A 371 6.71 -2.73 -12.98
CA LYS A 371 7.16 -1.67 -13.89
C LYS A 371 6.28 -0.42 -13.80
N TYR A 372 4.95 -0.59 -13.72
CA TYR A 372 4.03 0.50 -13.43
C TYR A 372 4.33 1.16 -12.09
N ALA A 373 4.41 0.36 -11.02
CA ALA A 373 4.66 0.87 -9.68
C ALA A 373 6.01 1.60 -9.60
N PHE A 374 7.05 1.12 -10.27
CA PHE A 374 8.34 1.81 -10.34
C PHE A 374 8.23 3.18 -11.02
N GLY A 375 7.51 3.27 -12.13
CA GLY A 375 7.21 4.55 -12.79
C GLY A 375 6.43 5.50 -11.88
N TRP A 376 5.42 4.96 -11.18
CA TRP A 376 4.61 5.72 -10.22
C TRP A 376 5.44 6.29 -9.06
N LEU A 377 6.47 5.57 -8.58
CA LEU A 377 7.37 6.03 -7.52
C LEU A 377 8.17 7.27 -7.91
N ASN A 378 8.56 7.37 -9.17
CA ASN A 378 9.36 8.46 -9.72
C ASN A 378 10.60 8.80 -8.86
N GLY A 379 11.40 7.76 -8.57
CA GLY A 379 12.64 7.87 -7.80
C GLY A 379 12.51 7.81 -6.29
N LYS A 380 11.32 7.67 -5.73
CA LYS A 380 11.16 7.39 -4.29
C LYS A 380 11.49 5.93 -3.98
N GLU A 381 12.08 5.73 -2.81
CA GLU A 381 12.32 4.38 -2.28
C GLU A 381 11.02 3.68 -1.92
N SER A 382 10.94 2.38 -2.16
CA SER A 382 9.74 1.62 -1.87
C SER A 382 10.02 0.17 -1.53
N CYS A 383 9.16 -0.39 -0.68
CA CYS A 383 9.04 -1.82 -0.45
C CYS A 383 7.57 -2.24 -0.58
N PHE A 384 7.33 -3.34 -1.27
CA PHE A 384 6.03 -3.98 -1.32
C PHE A 384 6.15 -5.39 -0.76
N VAL A 385 5.10 -5.81 -0.05
CA VAL A 385 4.96 -7.14 0.50
C VAL A 385 3.70 -7.77 -0.08
N GLU A 386 3.70 -9.08 -0.22
CA GLU A 386 2.46 -9.81 -0.50
C GLU A 386 1.52 -9.71 0.70
N ASP A 387 0.21 -9.61 0.44
CA ASP A 387 -0.81 -9.59 1.50
C ASP A 387 -0.59 -10.79 2.45
N PRO A 388 -0.36 -10.54 3.74
CA PRO A 388 -0.08 -11.61 4.69
C PRO A 388 -1.13 -12.71 4.73
N ASN A 389 -2.40 -12.39 4.51
CA ASN A 389 -3.47 -13.37 4.52
C ASN A 389 -3.39 -14.31 3.33
N GLN A 390 -3.06 -13.78 2.17
CA GLN A 390 -2.95 -14.53 0.94
C GLN A 390 -1.66 -15.36 0.96
N TYR A 391 -0.56 -14.74 1.37
CA TYR A 391 0.74 -15.40 1.55
C TYR A 391 0.61 -16.64 2.43
N VAL A 392 -0.04 -16.49 3.58
CA VAL A 392 -0.25 -17.59 4.51
C VAL A 392 -1.06 -18.72 3.88
N ARG A 393 -2.15 -18.41 3.18
CA ARG A 393 -3.00 -19.43 2.55
C ARG A 393 -2.26 -20.22 1.49
N ASP A 394 -1.48 -19.52 0.67
CA ASP A 394 -0.90 -20.09 -0.53
C ASP A 394 0.47 -20.74 -0.29
N MET A 395 1.24 -20.24 0.66
CA MET A 395 2.63 -20.67 0.85
C MET A 395 2.92 -21.45 2.11
N ILE A 396 2.04 -21.40 3.12
CA ILE A 396 2.33 -22.10 4.38
C ILE A 396 2.52 -23.60 4.20
N VAL A 397 1.76 -24.21 3.31
CA VAL A 397 1.87 -25.67 3.05
C VAL A 397 3.24 -25.95 2.44
N ASP A 398 3.68 -25.13 1.52
CA ASP A 398 4.99 -25.27 0.86
C ASP A 398 6.11 -25.13 1.88
N ILE A 399 6.08 -24.07 2.69
CA ILE A 399 7.09 -23.78 3.71
C ILE A 399 7.15 -24.93 4.75
N LYS A 400 6.00 -25.43 5.21
CA LYS A 400 5.95 -26.58 6.12
C LYS A 400 6.51 -27.86 5.52
N ASN A 401 6.45 -27.99 4.21
CA ASN A 401 7.06 -29.10 3.47
C ASN A 401 8.52 -28.85 3.06
N GLY A 402 9.10 -27.74 3.50
CA GLY A 402 10.47 -27.34 3.18
C GLY A 402 10.64 -26.84 1.72
N ILE A 403 9.55 -26.36 1.09
CA ILE A 403 9.55 -25.82 -0.27
C ILE A 403 9.46 -24.30 -0.17
N ASN A 404 10.52 -23.59 -0.58
CA ASN A 404 10.61 -22.13 -0.48
C ASN A 404 10.49 -21.41 -1.83
N ASP A 405 10.31 -22.14 -2.92
CA ASP A 405 10.42 -21.62 -4.29
C ASP A 405 9.51 -20.41 -4.56
N ARG A 406 8.22 -20.51 -4.24
CA ARG A 406 7.30 -19.37 -4.41
C ARG A 406 7.63 -18.20 -3.47
N CYS A 407 8.05 -18.50 -2.24
CA CYS A 407 8.49 -17.45 -1.30
C CYS A 407 9.69 -16.69 -1.85
N ILE A 408 10.68 -17.40 -2.37
CA ILE A 408 11.86 -16.80 -3.02
C ILE A 408 11.44 -15.95 -4.23
N LEU A 409 10.56 -16.47 -5.07
CA LEU A 409 10.05 -15.73 -6.23
C LEU A 409 9.42 -14.39 -5.82
N PHE A 410 8.51 -14.40 -4.84
CA PHE A 410 7.81 -13.20 -4.39
C PHE A 410 8.73 -12.19 -3.70
N LEU A 411 9.78 -12.66 -3.04
CA LEU A 411 10.78 -11.77 -2.44
C LEU A 411 11.70 -11.12 -3.48
N LEU A 412 12.02 -11.83 -4.56
CA LEU A 412 13.01 -11.40 -5.55
C LEU A 412 12.42 -10.72 -6.79
N GLU A 413 11.18 -10.98 -7.14
CA GLU A 413 10.53 -10.30 -8.26
C GLU A 413 10.48 -8.77 -8.06
N PRO A 414 10.07 -8.22 -6.89
CA PRO A 414 10.15 -6.77 -6.65
C PRO A 414 11.57 -6.22 -6.79
N ILE A 415 12.57 -6.96 -6.28
CA ILE A 415 13.98 -6.54 -6.36
C ILE A 415 14.45 -6.44 -7.80
N ALA A 416 14.05 -7.37 -8.65
CA ALA A 416 14.33 -7.32 -10.09
C ALA A 416 13.85 -6.01 -10.74
N HIS A 417 12.83 -5.40 -10.20
CA HIS A 417 12.23 -4.15 -10.69
C HIS A 417 12.64 -2.89 -9.91
N GLY A 418 13.68 -2.98 -9.06
CA GLY A 418 14.25 -1.82 -8.37
C GLY A 418 13.64 -1.50 -7.01
N PHE A 419 12.81 -2.38 -6.46
CA PHE A 419 12.25 -2.24 -5.12
C PHE A 419 13.19 -2.77 -4.04
N HIS A 420 12.94 -2.37 -2.81
CA HIS A 420 13.55 -2.99 -1.65
C HIS A 420 12.83 -4.29 -1.29
N ILE A 421 13.53 -5.16 -0.56
CA ILE A 421 12.94 -6.38 -0.04
C ILE A 421 12.08 -6.05 1.19
N ALA A 422 10.90 -6.62 1.22
CA ALA A 422 10.07 -6.69 2.41
C ALA A 422 9.34 -8.03 2.43
N PHE A 423 9.17 -8.62 3.58
CA PHE A 423 8.38 -9.82 3.72
C PHE A 423 7.54 -9.77 4.99
N PRO A 424 6.39 -10.42 4.97
CA PRO A 424 5.53 -10.47 6.12
C PRO A 424 6.14 -11.35 7.21
N TYR A 425 5.97 -10.93 8.45
CA TYR A 425 6.43 -11.66 9.62
C TYR A 425 5.35 -11.59 10.69
N GLY A 426 4.66 -12.67 10.94
CA GLY A 426 3.49 -12.72 11.79
C GLY A 426 2.18 -12.70 10.97
N SER A 427 1.04 -12.98 11.54
CA SER A 427 -0.23 -13.18 10.84
C SER A 427 -1.40 -12.45 11.45
N TRP A 428 -2.22 -11.87 10.60
CA TRP A 428 -3.57 -11.42 10.95
C TRP A 428 -4.51 -12.59 11.24
N LEU A 429 -4.26 -13.75 10.65
CA LEU A 429 -5.12 -14.93 10.70
C LEU A 429 -4.66 -15.94 11.73
N GLN A 430 -3.85 -15.55 12.69
CA GLN A 430 -3.31 -16.44 13.70
C GLN A 430 -4.35 -17.36 14.36
N ASN A 431 -5.56 -16.85 14.57
CA ASN A 431 -6.65 -17.63 15.14
C ASN A 431 -7.21 -18.71 14.20
N GLN A 432 -6.89 -18.63 12.90
CA GLN A 432 -7.36 -19.58 11.90
C GLN A 432 -6.28 -20.56 11.49
N VAL A 433 -5.02 -20.14 11.57
CA VAL A 433 -3.88 -20.95 11.13
C VAL A 433 -2.81 -20.93 12.20
N LYS A 434 -2.80 -21.93 13.07
CA LYS A 434 -1.76 -22.09 14.09
C LYS A 434 -0.41 -22.30 13.42
N ASP A 435 0.61 -21.62 13.88
CA ASP A 435 2.00 -21.70 13.38
C ASP A 435 2.19 -21.23 11.91
N ALA A 436 1.26 -20.41 11.40
CA ALA A 436 1.19 -20.10 9.98
C ALA A 436 2.25 -19.14 9.45
N PHE A 437 3.19 -18.68 10.28
CA PHE A 437 3.67 -17.37 9.92
C PHE A 437 5.16 -17.10 10.03
N TRP A 438 5.93 -18.12 10.19
CA TRP A 438 7.37 -17.97 10.18
C TRP A 438 7.88 -18.26 8.77
N PRO A 439 8.57 -17.30 8.10
CA PRO A 439 9.34 -17.65 6.92
C PRO A 439 10.39 -18.71 7.32
N ASP A 440 10.88 -19.45 6.37
CA ASP A 440 12.06 -20.27 6.62
C ASP A 440 13.25 -19.33 6.90
N LEU A 441 13.55 -19.13 8.18
CA LEU A 441 14.60 -18.21 8.63
C LEU A 441 15.98 -18.56 8.05
N ARG A 442 16.24 -19.83 7.79
CA ARG A 442 17.48 -20.26 7.15
C ARG A 442 17.56 -19.72 5.72
N MET A 443 16.50 -19.91 4.95
CA MET A 443 16.42 -19.40 3.58
C MET A 443 16.55 -17.88 3.54
N VAL A 444 15.86 -17.16 4.45
CA VAL A 444 15.91 -15.69 4.48
C VAL A 444 17.28 -15.18 4.89
N LYS A 445 17.97 -15.88 5.80
CA LYS A 445 19.37 -15.56 6.17
C LYS A 445 20.31 -15.76 4.98
N GLU A 446 20.19 -16.87 4.27
CA GLU A 446 20.96 -17.14 3.05
C GLU A 446 20.70 -16.06 2.00
N LEU A 447 19.43 -15.65 1.82
CA LEU A 447 19.06 -14.55 0.92
C LEU A 447 19.66 -13.22 1.37
N GLY A 448 19.62 -12.90 2.66
CA GLY A 448 20.23 -11.69 3.22
C GLY A 448 21.73 -11.59 2.93
N ASN A 449 22.47 -12.68 3.15
CA ASN A 449 23.88 -12.77 2.82
C ASN A 449 24.13 -12.56 1.31
N TRP A 450 23.38 -13.29 0.48
CA TRP A 450 23.53 -13.22 -0.96
C TRP A 450 23.25 -11.78 -1.50
N LEU A 451 22.26 -11.09 -0.96
CA LEU A 451 21.97 -9.70 -1.34
C LEU A 451 23.11 -8.74 -0.93
N ASP A 452 23.72 -8.93 0.24
CA ASP A 452 24.84 -8.09 0.68
C ASP A 452 26.10 -8.30 -0.17
N GLU A 453 26.41 -9.53 -0.51
CA GLU A 453 27.53 -9.88 -1.38
C GLU A 453 27.35 -9.35 -2.81
N ASN A 454 26.11 -9.22 -3.27
CA ASN A 454 25.77 -8.87 -4.64
C ASN A 454 25.11 -7.49 -4.81
N THR A 455 25.26 -6.59 -3.83
CA THR A 455 24.59 -5.26 -3.83
C THR A 455 24.79 -4.49 -5.14
N ARG A 456 25.94 -4.61 -5.81
CA ARG A 456 26.22 -3.94 -7.08
C ARG A 456 25.31 -4.38 -8.23
N LEU A 457 24.71 -5.58 -8.13
CA LEU A 457 23.82 -6.15 -9.14
C LEU A 457 22.35 -5.67 -9.03
N PHE A 458 22.08 -4.75 -8.12
CA PHE A 458 20.73 -4.21 -7.91
C PHE A 458 20.66 -2.69 -8.13
N PRO A 459 21.07 -2.20 -9.33
CA PRO A 459 20.89 -0.80 -9.67
C PRO A 459 19.41 -0.48 -9.88
N LYS A 460 19.03 0.77 -9.62
CA LYS A 460 17.65 1.24 -9.76
C LYS A 460 17.50 2.16 -10.98
N LYS A 461 18.07 1.77 -12.09
CA LYS A 461 18.07 2.55 -13.33
C LYS A 461 17.67 1.64 -14.50
N PRO A 462 16.35 1.44 -14.70
CA PRO A 462 15.87 0.56 -15.75
C PRO A 462 16.23 1.10 -17.13
N GLU A 463 16.64 0.20 -18.02
CA GLU A 463 17.01 0.49 -19.40
C GLU A 463 15.97 -0.04 -20.37
N ALA A 464 15.47 0.84 -21.24
CA ALA A 464 14.57 0.49 -22.33
C ALA A 464 14.61 1.56 -23.42
N ASP A 465 14.35 1.16 -24.66
CA ASP A 465 14.19 2.08 -25.80
C ASP A 465 12.72 2.53 -25.95
N ILE A 466 11.80 1.86 -25.27
CA ILE A 466 10.36 2.10 -25.31
C ILE A 466 9.89 2.63 -23.96
N ALA A 467 9.00 3.62 -23.98
CA ALA A 467 8.27 4.06 -22.80
C ALA A 467 6.75 3.97 -23.00
N VAL A 468 6.03 3.70 -21.94
CA VAL A 468 4.56 3.75 -21.90
C VAL A 468 4.14 4.83 -20.90
N ILE A 469 3.35 5.80 -21.34
CA ILE A 469 2.87 6.89 -20.48
C ILE A 469 1.65 6.44 -19.70
N TYR A 470 1.72 6.65 -18.38
CA TYR A 470 0.58 6.62 -17.50
C TYR A 470 0.17 8.06 -17.17
N ASP A 471 -0.96 8.50 -17.72
CA ASP A 471 -1.52 9.82 -17.44
C ASP A 471 -2.52 9.75 -16.29
N LEU A 472 -2.19 10.42 -15.18
CA LEU A 472 -3.02 10.39 -13.98
C LEU A 472 -4.41 10.99 -14.19
N LYS A 473 -4.54 12.06 -15.01
CA LYS A 473 -5.86 12.69 -15.24
C LYS A 473 -6.83 11.76 -15.95
N SER A 474 -6.35 11.09 -17.00
CA SER A 474 -7.13 10.07 -17.71
C SER A 474 -7.46 8.89 -16.81
N ALA A 475 -6.47 8.44 -16.07
CA ALA A 475 -6.61 7.38 -15.10
C ALA A 475 -7.66 7.72 -14.02
N TYR A 476 -7.62 8.93 -13.49
CA TYR A 476 -8.58 9.42 -12.50
C TYR A 476 -9.98 9.56 -13.09
N GLU A 477 -10.12 10.02 -14.34
CA GLU A 477 -11.41 10.08 -15.05
C GLU A 477 -12.02 8.69 -15.24
N ASN A 478 -11.20 7.69 -15.56
CA ASN A 478 -11.68 6.31 -15.72
C ASN A 478 -12.25 5.72 -14.41
N LEU A 479 -11.81 6.15 -13.24
CA LEU A 479 -12.44 5.75 -11.97
C LEU A 479 -13.91 6.11 -11.89
N TRP A 480 -14.33 7.18 -12.59
CA TRP A 480 -15.68 7.71 -12.55
C TRP A 480 -16.56 7.20 -13.70
N THR A 481 -15.95 6.97 -14.86
CA THR A 481 -16.67 6.67 -16.09
C THR A 481 -16.72 5.19 -16.44
N GLU A 482 -15.71 4.44 -16.05
CA GLU A 482 -15.59 3.01 -16.35
C GLU A 482 -15.44 2.17 -15.07
N PRO A 483 -16.54 1.78 -14.44
CA PRO A 483 -16.46 0.92 -13.28
C PRO A 483 -15.83 -0.43 -13.68
N SER A 484 -14.89 -0.88 -12.84
CA SER A 484 -14.21 -2.15 -13.05
C SER A 484 -15.18 -3.31 -13.28
N LYS A 485 -14.95 -4.04 -14.35
CA LYS A 485 -15.62 -5.33 -14.62
C LYS A 485 -14.95 -6.49 -13.89
N LYS A 486 -13.70 -6.32 -13.46
CA LYS A 486 -12.94 -7.33 -12.71
C LYS A 486 -13.08 -7.10 -11.22
N GLN A 487 -13.53 -8.11 -10.52
CA GLN A 487 -13.49 -8.15 -9.07
C GLN A 487 -12.15 -8.76 -8.67
N THR A 488 -11.20 -7.92 -8.30
CA THR A 488 -9.82 -8.36 -8.06
C THR A 488 -9.53 -8.71 -6.60
N THR A 489 -10.42 -8.35 -5.66
CA THR A 489 -10.21 -8.66 -4.24
C THR A 489 -11.47 -9.19 -3.57
N THR A 490 -11.30 -9.83 -2.42
CA THR A 490 -12.39 -10.32 -1.54
C THR A 490 -13.37 -9.21 -1.13
N TYR A 491 -12.94 -7.96 -1.18
CA TYR A 491 -13.72 -6.76 -0.81
C TYR A 491 -14.57 -6.21 -1.95
N ASN A 492 -14.42 -6.70 -3.16
CA ASN A 492 -15.00 -6.11 -4.39
C ASN A 492 -16.31 -6.76 -4.83
N ARG A 493 -16.99 -7.52 -3.95
CA ARG A 493 -18.30 -8.07 -4.31
C ARG A 493 -19.36 -6.99 -4.24
N VAL A 494 -19.61 -6.37 -5.40
CA VAL A 494 -20.78 -5.49 -5.55
C VAL A 494 -22.04 -6.36 -5.63
N GLN A 495 -22.78 -6.43 -4.54
CA GLN A 495 -24.08 -7.12 -4.52
C GLN A 495 -25.16 -6.10 -4.18
N LYS A 496 -26.26 -6.13 -4.93
CA LYS A 496 -27.45 -5.40 -4.53
C LYS A 496 -28.01 -6.05 -3.28
N ILE A 497 -28.10 -5.28 -2.20
CA ILE A 497 -28.65 -5.74 -0.92
C ILE A 497 -29.88 -4.95 -0.58
N ASP A 498 -30.77 -5.60 0.12
CA ASP A 498 -31.91 -4.92 0.76
C ASP A 498 -31.43 -4.29 2.07
N LEU A 499 -31.49 -2.96 2.14
CA LEU A 499 -31.10 -2.19 3.31
C LEU A 499 -32.26 -1.98 4.31
N THR A 500 -33.41 -2.60 4.08
CA THR A 500 -34.58 -2.48 4.98
C THR A 500 -34.27 -3.07 6.35
N GLY A 501 -34.38 -2.25 7.39
CA GLY A 501 -34.08 -2.67 8.76
C GLY A 501 -32.61 -2.84 9.11
N VAL A 502 -31.71 -2.47 8.21
CA VAL A 502 -30.26 -2.50 8.46
C VAL A 502 -29.84 -1.22 9.18
N GLU A 503 -29.30 -1.36 10.40
CA GLU A 503 -28.84 -0.22 11.21
C GLU A 503 -27.43 0.26 10.81
N GLU A 504 -26.65 -0.60 10.17
CA GLU A 504 -25.24 -0.35 9.85
C GLU A 504 -24.93 -0.77 8.41
N LEU A 505 -24.04 -0.01 7.76
CA LEU A 505 -23.56 -0.33 6.44
C LEU A 505 -22.22 -1.06 6.55
N GLY A 506 -22.15 -2.24 5.97
CA GLY A 506 -20.90 -2.90 5.66
C GLY A 506 -20.35 -2.45 4.32
N THR A 507 -19.13 -2.85 3.99
CA THR A 507 -18.49 -2.53 2.70
C THR A 507 -19.24 -3.16 1.53
N GLN A 508 -19.76 -2.32 0.66
CA GLN A 508 -20.65 -2.72 -0.44
C GLN A 508 -19.97 -2.61 -1.83
N GLY A 509 -18.71 -2.78 -1.91
CA GLY A 509 -17.95 -2.73 -3.13
C GLY A 509 -16.79 -1.78 -3.05
N ALA A 510 -15.81 -1.98 -3.88
CA ALA A 510 -14.59 -1.21 -3.90
C ALA A 510 -14.53 -0.32 -5.14
N PHE A 511 -13.84 0.80 -5.05
CA PHE A 511 -13.18 1.36 -6.19
C PHE A 511 -12.07 0.38 -6.57
N SER A 512 -12.29 -0.43 -7.59
CA SER A 512 -11.20 -1.21 -8.16
C SER A 512 -10.45 -0.33 -9.14
N SER A 513 -9.16 -0.20 -8.95
CA SER A 513 -8.31 0.52 -9.87
C SER A 513 -8.05 -0.26 -11.15
N ASP A 514 -8.05 -1.58 -11.08
CA ASP A 514 -7.53 -2.43 -12.15
C ASP A 514 -8.44 -2.42 -13.39
N GLY A 515 -9.75 -2.34 -13.22
CA GLY A 515 -10.66 -2.30 -14.35
C GLY A 515 -10.83 -0.94 -15.00
N ALA A 516 -10.56 0.13 -14.27
CA ALA A 516 -10.62 1.49 -14.81
C ALA A 516 -9.49 1.80 -15.80
N PHE A 517 -8.49 0.92 -15.90
CA PHE A 517 -7.29 1.11 -16.74
C PHE A 517 -6.98 -0.15 -17.53
N GLU A 518 -7.99 -0.91 -17.93
CA GLU A 518 -7.82 -2.19 -18.60
C GLU A 518 -6.92 -2.09 -19.85
N ALA A 519 -7.05 -1.02 -20.62
CA ALA A 519 -6.20 -0.78 -21.78
C ALA A 519 -4.72 -0.60 -21.42
N PHE A 520 -4.43 0.18 -20.37
CA PHE A 520 -3.05 0.40 -19.92
C PHE A 520 -2.46 -0.87 -19.28
N PHE A 521 -3.13 -1.44 -18.27
CA PHE A 521 -2.61 -2.61 -17.56
C PHE A 521 -2.57 -3.87 -18.42
N GLY A 522 -3.52 -4.02 -19.34
CA GLY A 522 -3.50 -5.09 -20.34
C GLY A 522 -2.27 -5.00 -21.23
N LEU A 523 -1.98 -3.80 -21.76
CA LEU A 523 -0.82 -3.56 -22.60
C LEU A 523 0.51 -3.83 -21.86
N VAL A 524 0.70 -3.25 -20.67
CA VAL A 524 1.97 -3.41 -19.94
C VAL A 524 2.20 -4.86 -19.51
N GLN A 525 1.15 -5.60 -19.15
CA GLN A 525 1.29 -7.02 -18.85
C GLN A 525 1.68 -7.82 -20.11
N LYS A 526 1.04 -7.59 -21.23
CA LYS A 526 1.38 -8.29 -22.48
C LYS A 526 2.76 -7.95 -23.03
N LEU A 527 3.20 -6.69 -22.90
CA LEU A 527 4.59 -6.31 -23.21
C LEU A 527 5.58 -7.07 -22.34
N SER A 528 5.28 -7.22 -21.05
CA SER A 528 6.09 -8.03 -20.13
C SER A 528 6.07 -9.52 -20.51
N ASP A 529 4.91 -10.08 -20.84
CA ASP A 529 4.77 -11.48 -21.30
C ASP A 529 5.60 -11.75 -22.55
N ARG A 530 5.70 -10.78 -23.45
CA ARG A 530 6.52 -10.86 -24.67
C ARG A 530 7.97 -10.44 -24.45
N LYS A 531 8.36 -10.09 -23.20
CA LYS A 531 9.71 -9.65 -22.82
C LYS A 531 10.19 -8.42 -23.59
N VAL A 532 9.29 -7.57 -24.02
CA VAL A 532 9.64 -6.24 -24.54
C VAL A 532 10.19 -5.41 -23.38
N LEU A 533 11.36 -4.80 -23.57
CA LEU A 533 11.92 -3.89 -22.57
C LEU A 533 11.26 -2.53 -22.71
N TYR A 534 10.55 -2.12 -21.67
CA TYR A 534 9.89 -0.82 -21.61
C TYR A 534 9.95 -0.25 -20.20
N ASN A 535 9.86 1.08 -20.11
CA ASN A 535 9.67 1.80 -18.85
C ASN A 535 8.28 2.43 -18.82
N VAL A 536 7.71 2.55 -17.64
CA VAL A 536 6.50 3.36 -17.45
C VAL A 536 6.94 4.76 -17.00
N ILE A 537 6.43 5.77 -17.70
CA ILE A 537 6.58 7.16 -17.31
C ILE A 537 5.25 7.64 -16.73
N TYR A 538 5.32 8.06 -15.49
CA TYR A 538 4.19 8.61 -14.78
C TYR A 538 4.10 10.12 -15.00
N GLU A 539 2.93 10.61 -15.38
CA GLU A 539 2.62 12.01 -15.54
C GLU A 539 1.49 12.42 -14.62
N SER A 540 1.66 13.54 -13.93
CA SER A 540 0.67 14.10 -13.03
C SER A 540 0.84 15.62 -12.89
N PRO A 541 -0.18 16.33 -12.38
CA PRO A 541 -0.06 17.77 -12.15
C PRO A 541 1.08 18.20 -11.21
N ASP A 542 1.46 17.34 -10.26
CA ASP A 542 2.60 17.59 -9.34
C ASP A 542 3.95 17.16 -9.93
N GLU A 543 3.93 16.29 -10.92
CA GLU A 543 5.11 15.72 -11.59
C GLU A 543 4.93 15.77 -13.11
N PRO A 544 4.96 16.97 -13.70
CA PRO A 544 4.72 17.14 -15.13
C PRO A 544 5.85 16.54 -15.96
N LEU A 545 5.50 16.02 -17.13
CA LEU A 545 6.45 15.46 -18.07
C LEU A 545 7.47 16.52 -18.53
N LYS A 546 8.76 16.12 -18.65
CA LYS A 546 9.83 16.96 -19.13
C LYS A 546 10.55 16.30 -20.30
N LEU A 547 10.96 17.10 -21.27
CA LEU A 547 11.61 16.61 -22.49
C LEU A 547 12.93 15.87 -22.18
N GLU A 548 13.70 16.34 -21.21
CA GLU A 548 14.95 15.68 -20.79
C GLU A 548 14.74 14.26 -20.27
N ASN A 549 13.57 13.94 -19.73
CA ASN A 549 13.25 12.63 -19.20
C ASN A 549 12.86 11.63 -20.31
N ILE A 550 12.45 12.13 -21.48
CA ILE A 550 11.86 11.30 -22.54
C ILE A 550 12.69 11.27 -23.84
N LYS A 551 13.57 12.25 -24.06
CA LYS A 551 14.31 12.43 -25.33
C LYS A 551 15.16 11.22 -25.76
N ASN A 552 15.51 10.34 -24.84
CA ASN A 552 16.38 9.19 -25.12
C ASN A 552 15.59 7.92 -25.51
N TYR A 553 14.27 7.91 -25.36
CA TYR A 553 13.47 6.81 -25.85
C TYR A 553 13.35 6.88 -27.39
N LYS A 554 13.24 5.74 -28.04
CA LYS A 554 12.97 5.66 -29.48
C LYS A 554 11.48 5.77 -29.77
N SER A 555 10.67 5.14 -28.94
CA SER A 555 9.22 5.13 -29.08
C SER A 555 8.53 5.38 -27.73
N ILE A 556 7.50 6.19 -27.74
CA ILE A 556 6.64 6.46 -26.59
C ILE A 556 5.21 6.05 -26.94
N VAL A 557 4.65 5.16 -26.14
CA VAL A 557 3.27 4.73 -26.27
C VAL A 557 2.40 5.56 -25.32
N VAL A 558 1.41 6.24 -25.89
CA VAL A 558 0.37 6.98 -25.17
C VAL A 558 -0.84 6.06 -25.08
N ALA A 559 -0.94 5.34 -23.95
CA ALA A 559 -1.92 4.29 -23.73
C ALA A 559 -3.09 4.80 -22.89
N ASP A 560 -4.24 4.97 -23.50
CA ASP A 560 -5.49 5.44 -22.86
C ASP A 560 -5.34 6.78 -22.11
N ALA A 561 -4.47 7.65 -22.61
CA ALA A 561 -4.13 8.95 -22.02
C ALA A 561 -4.81 10.09 -22.83
N PHE A 562 -6.09 10.32 -22.56
CA PHE A 562 -6.97 11.17 -23.35
C PHE A 562 -7.29 12.54 -22.74
N LEU A 563 -6.77 12.81 -21.52
CA LEU A 563 -6.95 14.09 -20.80
C LEU A 563 -5.62 14.75 -20.41
N MET A 564 -4.55 14.43 -21.13
CA MET A 564 -3.27 15.12 -20.92
C MET A 564 -3.43 16.62 -21.12
N ASP A 565 -2.73 17.41 -20.32
CA ASP A 565 -2.78 18.85 -20.49
C ASP A 565 -1.97 19.36 -21.71
N ASP A 566 -2.16 20.64 -22.03
CA ASP A 566 -1.49 21.27 -23.17
C ASP A 566 0.02 21.28 -23.02
N GLN A 567 0.55 21.39 -21.79
CA GLN A 567 1.99 21.39 -21.53
C GLN A 567 2.58 20.01 -21.84
N THR A 568 1.96 18.95 -21.37
CA THR A 568 2.38 17.57 -21.62
C THR A 568 2.30 17.24 -23.12
N THR A 569 1.22 17.67 -23.78
CA THR A 569 1.05 17.55 -25.24
C THR A 569 2.17 18.27 -26.01
N GLN A 570 2.52 19.50 -25.60
CA GLN A 570 3.63 20.23 -26.21
C GLN A 570 4.99 19.56 -26.03
N VAL A 571 5.26 19.02 -24.83
CA VAL A 571 6.52 18.29 -24.57
C VAL A 571 6.62 17.05 -25.46
N LEU A 572 5.53 16.30 -25.62
CA LEU A 572 5.50 15.14 -26.51
C LEU A 572 5.69 15.54 -27.99
N ASN A 573 5.02 16.60 -28.45
CA ASN A 573 5.19 17.09 -29.81
C ASN A 573 6.64 17.56 -30.06
N SER A 574 7.28 18.21 -29.08
CA SER A 574 8.69 18.58 -29.17
C SER A 574 9.61 17.35 -29.24
N TYR A 575 9.26 16.27 -28.55
CA TYR A 575 9.98 15.00 -28.68
C TYR A 575 9.81 14.40 -30.08
N ALA A 576 8.62 14.47 -30.68
CA ALA A 576 8.40 14.05 -32.07
C ALA A 576 9.23 14.88 -33.09
N GLU A 577 9.30 16.20 -32.90
CA GLU A 577 10.10 17.09 -33.71
C GLU A 577 11.63 16.75 -33.69
N LEU A 578 12.12 16.17 -32.60
CA LEU A 578 13.49 15.66 -32.47
C LEU A 578 13.69 14.28 -33.10
N GLY A 579 12.64 13.72 -33.74
CA GLY A 579 12.69 12.41 -34.41
C GLY A 579 12.23 11.24 -33.53
N GLY A 580 11.70 11.49 -32.35
CA GLY A 580 11.09 10.48 -31.52
C GLY A 580 9.74 10.01 -32.09
N GLU A 581 9.38 8.78 -31.84
CA GLU A 581 8.12 8.18 -32.31
C GLU A 581 7.05 8.20 -31.21
N ILE A 582 5.88 8.79 -31.49
CA ILE A 582 4.71 8.77 -30.60
C ILE A 582 3.67 7.84 -31.19
N ILE A 583 3.22 6.86 -30.38
CA ILE A 583 2.24 5.86 -30.76
C ILE A 583 1.02 6.00 -29.87
N GLY A 584 -0.14 6.27 -30.45
CA GLY A 584 -1.43 6.28 -29.76
C GLY A 584 -2.01 4.88 -29.62
N TYR A 585 -2.52 4.53 -28.44
CA TYR A 585 -3.22 3.26 -28.19
C TYR A 585 -4.51 3.49 -27.40
N SER A 586 -5.61 2.87 -27.82
CA SER A 586 -6.96 2.99 -27.28
C SER A 586 -7.52 4.42 -27.43
N ARG A 587 -7.20 5.32 -26.51
CA ARG A 587 -7.59 6.74 -26.51
C ARG A 587 -6.36 7.60 -26.24
N TRP A 588 -6.34 8.80 -26.82
CA TRP A 588 -5.25 9.78 -26.63
C TRP A 588 -5.76 11.21 -26.72
N SER A 589 -5.03 12.15 -26.17
CA SER A 589 -5.38 13.56 -26.18
C SER A 589 -5.30 14.17 -27.58
N GLN A 590 -6.21 15.09 -27.88
CA GLN A 590 -6.18 15.85 -29.13
C GLN A 590 -4.93 16.71 -29.23
N GLY A 591 -4.44 16.93 -30.46
CA GLY A 591 -3.25 17.76 -30.73
C GLY A 591 -1.91 17.04 -30.66
N LEU A 592 -1.87 15.75 -30.33
CA LEU A 592 -0.65 14.95 -30.41
C LEU A 592 -0.26 14.65 -31.86
N GLN A 593 1.02 14.81 -32.17
CA GLN A 593 1.64 14.42 -33.46
C GLN A 593 2.01 12.95 -33.43
N LEU A 594 1.02 12.09 -33.69
CA LEU A 594 1.23 10.65 -33.68
C LEU A 594 1.95 10.16 -34.94
N SER A 595 2.95 9.33 -34.76
CA SER A 595 3.59 8.57 -35.84
C SER A 595 2.72 7.39 -36.29
N LYS A 596 2.05 6.75 -35.31
CA LYS A 596 1.15 5.61 -35.50
C LYS A 596 0.02 5.63 -34.47
N GLN A 597 -1.03 4.90 -34.78
CA GLN A 597 -2.15 4.71 -33.86
C GLN A 597 -2.71 3.29 -33.96
N TYR A 598 -3.17 2.76 -32.84
CA TYR A 598 -3.78 1.45 -32.73
C TYR A 598 -5.03 1.55 -31.88
N LEU A 599 -6.09 0.88 -32.31
CA LEU A 599 -7.32 0.73 -31.54
C LEU A 599 -7.15 -0.38 -30.49
N LEU A 600 -8.10 -0.46 -29.56
CA LEU A 600 -8.04 -1.44 -28.46
C LEU A 600 -8.01 -2.91 -28.97
N ASP A 601 -8.71 -3.20 -30.07
CA ASP A 601 -8.72 -4.51 -30.72
C ASP A 601 -7.49 -4.79 -31.59
N GLU A 602 -6.59 -3.83 -31.75
CA GLU A 602 -5.33 -3.95 -32.49
C GLU A 602 -4.11 -4.12 -31.57
N GLU A 603 -4.32 -4.42 -30.30
CA GLU A 603 -3.27 -4.52 -29.28
C GLU A 603 -2.13 -5.48 -29.70
N GLU A 604 -2.44 -6.65 -30.25
CA GLU A 604 -1.41 -7.60 -30.70
C GLU A 604 -0.53 -7.01 -31.84
N LYS A 605 -1.11 -6.24 -32.75
CA LYS A 605 -0.36 -5.57 -33.82
C LYS A 605 0.60 -4.51 -33.23
N LEU A 606 0.15 -3.79 -32.20
CA LEU A 606 1.00 -2.84 -31.50
C LEU A 606 2.16 -3.55 -30.81
N ILE A 607 1.90 -4.66 -30.11
CA ILE A 607 2.93 -5.41 -29.40
C ILE A 607 3.95 -5.99 -30.39
N ASP A 608 3.51 -6.59 -31.48
CA ASP A 608 4.40 -7.12 -32.53
C ASP A 608 5.28 -5.99 -33.10
N TYR A 609 4.70 -4.82 -33.37
CA TYR A 609 5.45 -3.65 -33.82
C TYR A 609 6.50 -3.19 -32.81
N LEU A 610 6.15 -3.11 -31.53
CA LEU A 610 7.06 -2.70 -30.46
C LEU A 610 8.17 -3.72 -30.23
N GLN A 611 7.88 -5.01 -30.39
CA GLN A 611 8.87 -6.08 -30.31
C GLN A 611 9.89 -6.01 -31.45
N GLU A 612 9.47 -5.65 -32.65
CA GLU A 612 10.38 -5.39 -33.79
C GLU A 612 11.25 -4.15 -33.58
N LYS A 613 10.75 -3.16 -32.82
CA LYS A 613 11.48 -1.92 -32.51
C LYS A 613 12.44 -2.06 -31.33
N GLU A 614 12.26 -3.08 -30.49
CA GLU A 614 13.18 -3.33 -29.39
C GLU A 614 14.56 -3.68 -29.95
N ALA A 615 15.52 -2.80 -29.68
CA ALA A 615 16.83 -2.88 -30.29
C ALA A 615 17.93 -3.26 -29.29
N ARG A 616 17.62 -3.45 -28.01
CA ARG A 616 18.64 -3.76 -27.01
C ARG A 616 18.88 -5.26 -26.90
N ILE A 617 17.83 -6.00 -26.56
CA ILE A 617 17.88 -7.46 -26.40
C ILE A 617 16.62 -8.09 -26.96
N CYS A 618 16.79 -9.02 -27.91
CA CYS A 618 15.70 -9.84 -28.40
C CYS A 618 15.74 -11.19 -27.69
N PHE A 619 14.66 -11.55 -27.03
CA PHE A 619 14.51 -12.80 -26.29
C PHE A 619 13.77 -13.85 -27.11
N ASP A 620 13.98 -15.10 -26.75
CA ASP A 620 13.13 -16.21 -27.26
C ASP A 620 11.66 -16.05 -26.82
N LYS A 621 10.78 -16.82 -27.43
CA LYS A 621 9.33 -16.76 -27.17
C LYS A 621 8.87 -17.59 -25.96
N ASN A 622 9.78 -18.13 -25.15
CA ASN A 622 9.42 -18.92 -23.98
C ASN A 622 8.68 -18.06 -22.94
N PRO A 623 7.40 -18.33 -22.60
CA PRO A 623 6.64 -17.51 -21.67
C PRO A 623 7.01 -17.72 -20.20
N ALA A 624 7.84 -18.71 -19.90
CA ALA A 624 8.10 -19.18 -18.54
C ALA A 624 8.94 -18.20 -17.70
N TYR A 625 9.43 -17.09 -18.26
CA TYR A 625 10.25 -16.11 -17.53
C TYR A 625 9.94 -14.68 -17.92
N GLY A 626 10.20 -13.77 -16.98
CA GLY A 626 10.20 -12.33 -17.18
C GLY A 626 11.58 -11.73 -17.04
N VAL A 627 11.74 -10.48 -17.49
CA VAL A 627 13.03 -9.80 -17.53
C VAL A 627 12.93 -8.33 -17.09
N ALA A 628 14.01 -7.86 -16.46
CA ALA A 628 14.25 -6.45 -16.21
C ALA A 628 15.72 -6.12 -16.46
N LEU A 629 15.98 -5.09 -17.24
CA LEU A 629 17.34 -4.63 -17.58
C LEU A 629 17.62 -3.32 -16.87
N HIS A 630 18.80 -3.22 -16.24
CA HIS A 630 19.24 -2.01 -15.54
C HIS A 630 20.66 -1.60 -15.92
N ASP A 631 20.94 -0.29 -15.85
CA ASP A 631 22.26 0.30 -16.05
C ASP A 631 22.99 0.41 -14.69
N ALA A 632 24.08 -0.33 -14.54
CA ALA A 632 25.01 -0.22 -13.41
C ALA A 632 26.20 0.72 -13.68
N GLY A 633 26.16 1.48 -14.78
CA GLY A 633 27.26 2.35 -15.23
C GLY A 633 28.31 1.57 -16.00
N THR A 634 29.03 0.65 -15.37
CA THR A 634 30.09 -0.18 -15.98
C THR A 634 29.56 -1.50 -16.57
N ALA A 635 28.30 -1.80 -16.35
CA ALA A 635 27.66 -3.02 -16.83
C ALA A 635 26.18 -2.80 -17.12
N HIS A 636 25.63 -3.62 -18.01
CA HIS A 636 24.20 -3.89 -18.07
C HIS A 636 23.89 -5.04 -17.16
N VAL A 637 22.87 -4.91 -16.30
CA VAL A 637 22.44 -5.97 -15.39
C VAL A 637 21.04 -6.43 -15.77
N LEU A 638 20.96 -7.66 -16.25
CA LEU A 638 19.71 -8.29 -16.62
C LEU A 638 19.24 -9.22 -15.50
N HIS A 639 18.08 -8.95 -14.97
CA HIS A 639 17.38 -9.84 -14.04
C HIS A 639 16.42 -10.74 -14.79
N ILE A 640 16.47 -12.02 -14.53
CA ILE A 640 15.60 -13.05 -15.09
C ILE A 640 14.85 -13.69 -13.94
N VAL A 641 13.54 -13.58 -13.97
CA VAL A 641 12.61 -14.16 -12.98
C VAL A 641 11.90 -15.35 -13.61
N ASN A 642 12.04 -16.51 -13.01
CA ASN A 642 11.48 -17.76 -13.54
C ASN A 642 10.08 -18.00 -12.96
N TYR A 643 9.07 -18.09 -13.82
CA TYR A 643 7.67 -18.36 -13.48
C TYR A 643 7.22 -19.80 -13.85
N ASN A 644 8.14 -20.70 -14.12
CA ASN A 644 7.84 -22.08 -14.51
C ASN A 644 7.40 -22.93 -13.31
N TYR A 645 6.33 -22.49 -12.64
CA TYR A 645 5.81 -23.14 -11.44
C TYR A 645 5.06 -24.44 -11.77
N ASN A 646 5.51 -25.49 -11.14
CA ASN A 646 4.92 -26.83 -11.25
C ASN A 646 3.91 -27.04 -10.09
N LYS A 647 2.63 -27.14 -10.44
CA LYS A 647 1.54 -27.27 -9.47
C LYS A 647 1.53 -28.61 -8.73
N GLU A 648 2.16 -29.65 -9.28
CA GLU A 648 2.20 -30.99 -8.66
C GLU A 648 3.31 -31.07 -7.61
N THR A 649 4.46 -30.49 -7.89
CA THR A 649 5.63 -30.51 -7.00
C THR A 649 5.71 -29.30 -6.08
N HIS A 650 4.92 -28.24 -6.35
CA HIS A 650 4.99 -26.94 -5.71
C HIS A 650 6.35 -26.22 -5.88
N LYS A 651 7.15 -26.65 -6.86
CA LYS A 651 8.47 -26.10 -7.15
C LYS A 651 8.46 -25.27 -8.43
N ILE A 652 9.49 -24.47 -8.60
CA ILE A 652 9.78 -23.77 -9.85
C ILE A 652 10.82 -24.58 -10.62
N ASP A 653 10.37 -25.24 -11.69
CA ASP A 653 11.24 -26.04 -12.52
C ASP A 653 12.24 -25.16 -13.27
N PRO A 654 13.52 -25.55 -13.40
CA PRO A 654 14.52 -24.78 -14.13
C PRO A 654 14.12 -24.54 -15.59
N ILE A 655 14.49 -23.41 -16.13
CA ILE A 655 14.36 -23.14 -17.57
C ILE A 655 15.58 -23.75 -18.26
N LEU A 656 15.35 -24.79 -19.02
CA LEU A 656 16.43 -25.57 -19.63
C LEU A 656 17.31 -24.73 -20.55
N GLN A 657 16.72 -23.79 -21.28
CA GLN A 657 17.47 -22.91 -22.16
C GLN A 657 16.75 -21.57 -22.34
N ILE A 658 17.50 -20.49 -22.21
CA ILE A 658 17.13 -19.12 -22.58
C ILE A 658 18.07 -18.66 -23.68
N ARG A 659 17.52 -18.12 -24.76
CA ARG A 659 18.29 -17.51 -25.85
C ARG A 659 17.96 -16.04 -25.94
N MET A 660 19.00 -15.22 -26.04
CA MET A 660 18.85 -13.80 -26.25
C MET A 660 19.90 -13.26 -27.21
N GLN A 661 19.46 -12.31 -28.05
CA GLN A 661 20.31 -11.63 -29.02
C GLN A 661 20.53 -10.19 -28.52
N ILE A 662 21.74 -9.85 -28.16
CA ILE A 662 22.10 -8.50 -27.70
C ILE A 662 22.51 -7.63 -28.87
N GLN A 663 22.26 -6.32 -28.77
CA GLN A 663 22.61 -5.34 -29.82
C GLN A 663 23.68 -4.32 -29.37
N PHE A 664 24.42 -4.68 -28.32
CA PHE A 664 25.53 -3.89 -27.79
C PHE A 664 26.75 -4.80 -27.55
N GLU A 665 27.91 -4.20 -27.43
CA GLU A 665 29.15 -4.92 -27.14
C GLU A 665 29.21 -5.29 -25.66
N VAL A 666 29.74 -6.47 -25.37
CA VAL A 666 29.93 -7.01 -24.01
C VAL A 666 31.34 -7.58 -23.92
N GLU A 667 32.11 -7.07 -22.96
CA GLU A 667 33.51 -7.52 -22.75
C GLU A 667 33.54 -8.85 -21.94
N ASP A 668 32.64 -9.01 -20.97
CA ASP A 668 32.61 -10.15 -20.07
C ASP A 668 31.17 -10.38 -19.52
N ILE A 669 30.84 -11.63 -19.22
CA ILE A 669 29.54 -12.02 -18.70
C ILE A 669 29.73 -12.79 -17.40
N ASN A 670 29.11 -12.26 -16.32
CA ASN A 670 29.01 -12.95 -15.04
C ASN A 670 27.58 -13.35 -14.75
N ILE A 671 27.39 -14.54 -14.21
CA ILE A 671 26.07 -15.03 -13.79
C ILE A 671 26.07 -15.27 -12.28
N CYS A 672 24.95 -14.92 -11.67
CA CYS A 672 24.68 -15.12 -10.25
C CYS A 672 23.23 -15.57 -10.09
N THR A 673 22.96 -16.54 -9.21
CA THR A 673 21.62 -17.10 -9.00
C THR A 673 21.27 -17.15 -7.53
N PHE A 674 19.97 -17.07 -7.25
CA PHE A 674 19.45 -17.41 -5.93
C PHE A 674 18.21 -18.32 -6.07
N PRO A 675 18.15 -19.47 -5.39
CA PRO A 675 19.27 -20.12 -4.71
C PRO A 675 20.46 -20.40 -5.64
N GLU A 676 21.64 -20.62 -5.05
CA GLU A 676 22.83 -20.97 -5.82
C GLU A 676 22.54 -22.23 -6.68
N ASN A 677 22.84 -22.12 -7.96
CA ASN A 677 22.61 -23.22 -8.91
C ASN A 677 23.93 -23.58 -9.63
N PRO A 678 24.62 -24.64 -9.19
CA PRO A 678 25.90 -25.06 -9.80
C PRO A 678 25.75 -25.62 -11.23
N GLU A 679 24.53 -25.95 -11.64
CA GLU A 679 24.27 -26.50 -12.98
C GLU A 679 23.99 -25.42 -14.03
N ILE A 680 23.95 -24.14 -13.63
CA ILE A 680 23.74 -23.06 -14.59
C ILE A 680 24.99 -22.88 -15.47
N TYR A 681 24.76 -22.70 -16.75
CA TYR A 681 25.83 -22.50 -17.71
C TYR A 681 25.49 -21.36 -18.66
N VAL A 682 26.47 -20.49 -18.94
CA VAL A 682 26.34 -19.41 -19.91
C VAL A 682 27.35 -19.59 -21.01
N ARG A 683 26.95 -19.33 -22.24
CA ARG A 683 27.85 -19.24 -23.40
C ARG A 683 27.47 -18.05 -24.27
N GLN A 684 28.48 -17.40 -24.80
CA GLN A 684 28.32 -16.32 -25.76
C GLN A 684 28.89 -16.77 -27.11
N GLN A 685 28.10 -16.53 -28.17
CA GLN A 685 28.50 -16.76 -29.55
C GLN A 685 28.22 -15.49 -30.38
N GLY A 686 29.20 -14.60 -30.49
CA GLY A 686 28.99 -13.29 -31.07
C GLY A 686 28.02 -12.46 -30.22
N GLN A 687 26.90 -12.06 -30.79
CA GLN A 687 25.83 -11.32 -30.10
C GLN A 687 24.79 -12.22 -29.46
N GLU A 688 24.85 -13.53 -29.67
CA GLU A 688 23.93 -14.49 -29.02
C GLU A 688 24.47 -14.92 -27.66
N ILE A 689 23.63 -14.79 -26.62
CA ILE A 689 23.88 -15.34 -25.29
C ILE A 689 22.88 -16.46 -25.03
N ILE A 690 23.39 -17.59 -24.58
CA ILE A 690 22.60 -18.77 -24.26
C ILE A 690 22.86 -19.10 -22.80
N ILE A 691 21.78 -19.18 -22.00
CA ILE A 691 21.80 -19.58 -20.61
C ILE A 691 21.09 -20.91 -20.50
N GLU A 692 21.74 -21.89 -19.90
CA GLU A 692 21.17 -23.24 -19.66
C GLU A 692 20.91 -23.45 -18.18
N ASN A 693 19.80 -24.10 -17.85
CA ASN A 693 19.36 -24.43 -16.49
C ASN A 693 19.18 -23.21 -15.58
N ALA A 694 18.52 -22.15 -16.06
CA ALA A 694 18.21 -20.98 -15.24
C ALA A 694 17.30 -21.36 -14.07
N GLY A 695 17.72 -21.01 -12.83
CA GLY A 695 16.98 -21.29 -11.58
C GLY A 695 15.81 -20.34 -11.34
N ILE A 696 15.41 -20.20 -10.07
CA ILE A 696 14.26 -19.34 -9.68
C ILE A 696 14.54 -17.88 -10.04
N TYR A 697 15.75 -17.44 -9.73
CA TYR A 697 16.18 -16.07 -9.98
C TYR A 697 17.62 -16.06 -10.50
N THR A 698 17.82 -15.40 -11.60
CA THR A 698 19.13 -15.33 -12.28
C THR A 698 19.46 -13.89 -12.62
N VAL A 699 20.67 -13.46 -12.31
CA VAL A 699 21.20 -12.15 -12.66
C VAL A 699 22.36 -12.31 -13.62
N VAL A 700 22.33 -11.61 -14.72
CA VAL A 700 23.37 -11.61 -15.75
C VAL A 700 24.02 -10.22 -15.79
N GLU A 701 25.26 -10.12 -15.33
CA GLU A 701 26.06 -8.91 -15.41
C GLU A 701 26.86 -8.95 -16.73
N MET A 702 26.57 -8.00 -17.61
CA MET A 702 27.22 -7.84 -18.91
C MET A 702 28.08 -6.58 -18.87
N LYS A 703 29.40 -6.73 -18.75
CA LYS A 703 30.33 -5.61 -18.65
C LYS A 703 30.44 -4.88 -19.98
N LYS A 704 30.44 -3.52 -19.88
CA LYS A 704 30.55 -2.61 -21.04
C LYS A 704 31.97 -2.46 -21.48
#